data_cac852da3e6fe20cce35032cff83dcc9
#
_entry.id   cac852da3e6fe20cce35032cff83dcc9
#
_cell.length_a   1.000
_cell.length_b   1.000
_cell.length_c   1.000
_cell.angle_alpha   90.00
_cell.angle_beta   90.00
_cell.angle_gamma   90.00
#
_symmetry.space_group_name_H-M   'P 1'
#
loop_
_entity.id
_entity.type
_entity.pdbx_description
1 polymer ?
#
loop_
_entity_poly.entity_id
_entity_poly.type
_entity_poly.pdbx_seq_one_letter_code
_entity_poly.pdbx_strand_id
1 'polypeptide(L)'
;MTLDKFTIKAQEAIQAAINLASRNGQQVIEPLHILAGIMEKGKDVVNYIFHKSGINLQIVESAVQSEISHLPKVSGGEPYLSPDANKVIQTTMDESQKMGDEFVSIEPLLLALLKVNSSASRILKDAGCTEEIMKAAIKDLRQGSKVQNQSGDENYQALSKYARNLVEYARSGKLDPVIGRDEEIRRVLQILSRRTKNNPILIGEPGTGKTAIVEGLAERIVRGDVPENLKDKQLYSLDMGALVAGAKYKGEFEERLKGVVKEVTNAEGNIILFIDEIHTLVGAGGGEGAMDAANILKPALARGELRAIGATTLNEYQKYFEKDKALERRFQTVMVDEPSEIDAISILRGLKERYENHHKVRIQDDACIAAVKLSERYISDRFLPDKAIDLMDEAAAKLRMERDSVPEELDEITRRLKQLEIEREAIKRENDTDKIAQLDKEIAELKDQETSFKAKWEGEKNLVNKIQQDKEEIEHLKFEADRAEREGNYERVAEIRYSRLKTLEDDIKNIQKQLQTTQGGEAMIREEVTAEDIAEVVSRWTGIPVTRMLQSERDKLLHLEEELHKRVIGQDEAISAVANAVRRSRAGLQDPKKPIASFIFLGTTGTGKTELAKALAEYLFNDETMMTRIDMSEYQEKFSVSRLIGAPPGYVGYDEGGQLTEAVRRKPYSVVLFDEIEKAHPDVFNILLQVLDDGRLTDNKGRMVNFKNTIIIMTSNLGSQYIQQEFAKLTDNNRQDVIDNARNTVMDMLKQTIRPEFLNRIDETIMFLPLTQSEIAQIVTLQLKRVEAMLAPQGFTLKWTDSAVEYLTKVGYDPEFGARPVKRAIQRYVLNDLSKAILAETVSREKPVIIDDLGE
;
A
#
# COMPACT_ATOMS: atom_id res chain seq x y z
N MET A 1 38.26 -22.73 -34.07
CA MET A 1 38.38 -23.38 -32.77
C MET A 1 37.00 -23.58 -32.23
N THR A 2 36.54 -24.80 -32.04
CA THR A 2 35.22 -25.06 -31.48
C THR A 2 35.31 -25.03 -29.96
N LEU A 3 34.74 -23.99 -29.34
CA LEU A 3 34.68 -23.82 -27.89
C LEU A 3 33.48 -24.56 -27.28
N ASP A 4 32.87 -25.49 -28.05
CA ASP A 4 31.61 -26.17 -27.67
C ASP A 4 31.72 -27.00 -26.38
N LYS A 5 32.95 -27.38 -26.00
CA LYS A 5 33.25 -28.08 -24.76
C LYS A 5 33.59 -27.19 -23.59
N PHE A 6 33.51 -25.86 -23.74
CA PHE A 6 33.73 -24.92 -22.65
C PHE A 6 32.40 -24.47 -22.03
N THR A 7 32.42 -24.17 -20.76
CA THR A 7 31.28 -23.54 -20.12
C THR A 7 31.05 -22.14 -20.68
N ILE A 8 29.82 -21.62 -20.51
CA ILE A 8 29.47 -20.29 -21.04
C ILE A 8 30.41 -19.21 -20.48
N LYS A 9 30.73 -19.22 -19.20
CA LYS A 9 31.67 -18.26 -18.60
C LYS A 9 33.10 -18.42 -19.13
N ALA A 10 33.56 -19.62 -19.34
CA ALA A 10 34.88 -19.86 -19.91
C ALA A 10 34.97 -19.39 -21.37
N GLN A 11 33.89 -19.59 -22.16
CA GLN A 11 33.77 -19.05 -23.51
C GLN A 11 33.78 -17.50 -23.48
N GLU A 12 33.00 -16.89 -22.61
CA GLU A 12 32.95 -15.43 -22.43
C GLU A 12 34.31 -14.86 -22.00
N ALA A 13 35.05 -15.55 -21.14
CA ALA A 13 36.38 -15.14 -20.69
C ALA A 13 37.38 -15.18 -21.86
N ILE A 14 37.35 -16.22 -22.70
CA ILE A 14 38.19 -16.31 -23.90
C ILE A 14 37.78 -15.23 -24.92
N GLN A 15 36.50 -14.99 -25.13
CA GLN A 15 36.02 -13.93 -26.00
C GLN A 15 36.43 -12.53 -25.50
N ALA A 16 36.37 -12.31 -24.20
CA ALA A 16 36.83 -11.06 -23.55
C ALA A 16 38.34 -10.86 -23.78
N ALA A 17 39.14 -11.94 -23.72
CA ALA A 17 40.58 -11.91 -24.04
C ALA A 17 40.85 -11.49 -25.52
N ILE A 18 40.07 -12.02 -26.44
CA ILE A 18 40.14 -11.67 -27.88
C ILE A 18 39.78 -10.19 -28.07
N ASN A 19 38.69 -9.76 -27.47
CA ASN A 19 38.22 -8.38 -27.56
C ASN A 19 39.19 -7.39 -26.92
N LEU A 20 39.85 -7.75 -25.80
CA LEU A 20 40.87 -6.94 -25.16
C LEU A 20 42.10 -6.76 -26.04
N ALA A 21 42.60 -7.85 -26.63
CA ALA A 21 43.69 -7.80 -27.58
C ALA A 21 43.36 -6.89 -28.76
N SER A 22 42.17 -7.03 -29.35
CA SER A 22 41.71 -6.21 -30.46
C SER A 22 41.60 -4.73 -30.11
N ARG A 23 41.04 -4.39 -28.94
CA ARG A 23 40.93 -2.99 -28.47
C ARG A 23 42.29 -2.33 -28.27
N ASN A 24 43.29 -3.10 -27.81
CA ASN A 24 44.63 -2.60 -27.59
C ASN A 24 45.47 -2.55 -28.88
N GLY A 25 44.93 -2.98 -30.03
CA GLY A 25 45.65 -3.05 -31.29
C GLY A 25 46.72 -4.16 -31.29
N GLN A 26 46.50 -5.24 -30.56
CA GLN A 26 47.40 -6.37 -30.42
C GLN A 26 46.86 -7.54 -31.22
N GLN A 27 47.64 -8.02 -32.18
CA GLN A 27 47.23 -9.11 -33.07
C GLN A 27 47.43 -10.49 -32.44
N VAL A 28 48.39 -10.62 -31.52
CA VAL A 28 48.72 -11.87 -30.84
C VAL A 28 48.01 -11.94 -29.50
N ILE A 29 47.17 -12.97 -29.32
CA ILE A 29 46.49 -13.22 -28.04
C ILE A 29 47.44 -14.05 -27.17
N GLU A 30 48.01 -13.40 -26.14
CA GLU A 30 48.90 -14.00 -25.18
C GLU A 30 48.13 -14.57 -23.96
N PRO A 31 48.72 -15.48 -23.15
CA PRO A 31 48.13 -15.96 -21.90
C PRO A 31 47.69 -14.83 -20.92
N LEU A 32 48.31 -13.67 -20.99
CA LEU A 32 47.91 -12.48 -20.20
C LEU A 32 46.53 -11.98 -20.55
N HIS A 33 46.14 -12.02 -21.83
CA HIS A 33 44.80 -11.63 -22.25
C HIS A 33 43.78 -12.62 -21.74
N ILE A 34 44.10 -13.92 -21.71
CA ILE A 34 43.24 -14.96 -21.18
C ILE A 34 43.03 -14.75 -19.68
N LEU A 35 44.12 -14.45 -18.95
CA LEU A 35 44.05 -14.13 -17.50
C LEU A 35 43.18 -12.89 -17.24
N ALA A 36 43.36 -11.84 -18.05
CA ALA A 36 42.53 -10.63 -17.94
C ALA A 36 41.05 -10.92 -18.24
N GLY A 37 40.75 -11.72 -19.26
CA GLY A 37 39.42 -12.15 -19.60
C GLY A 37 38.74 -12.97 -18.49
N ILE A 38 39.50 -13.86 -17.85
CA ILE A 38 39.02 -14.62 -16.69
C ILE A 38 38.70 -13.67 -15.49
N MET A 39 39.58 -12.71 -15.21
CA MET A 39 39.38 -11.72 -14.14
C MET A 39 38.18 -10.82 -14.44
N GLU A 40 37.83 -10.56 -15.72
CA GLU A 40 36.66 -9.79 -16.12
C GLU A 40 35.33 -10.59 -16.00
N LYS A 41 35.30 -11.80 -16.55
CA LYS A 41 34.08 -12.61 -16.70
C LYS A 41 33.88 -13.67 -15.61
N GLY A 42 34.98 -14.13 -15.01
CA GLY A 42 34.99 -15.13 -13.94
C GLY A 42 35.23 -14.55 -12.54
N LYS A 43 34.85 -13.29 -12.29
CA LYS A 43 35.13 -12.58 -11.02
C LYS A 43 34.83 -13.40 -9.78
N ASP A 44 33.70 -14.08 -9.75
CA ASP A 44 33.24 -14.84 -8.56
C ASP A 44 34.22 -15.97 -8.23
N VAL A 45 34.60 -16.74 -9.24
CA VAL A 45 35.52 -17.88 -9.10
C VAL A 45 36.92 -17.40 -8.76
N VAL A 46 37.40 -16.37 -9.46
CA VAL A 46 38.72 -15.77 -9.24
C VAL A 46 38.82 -15.17 -7.85
N ASN A 47 37.86 -14.37 -7.45
CA ASN A 47 37.84 -13.77 -6.11
C ASN A 47 37.90 -14.82 -5.00
N TYR A 48 37.11 -15.91 -5.16
CA TYR A 48 37.12 -16.98 -4.16
C TYR A 48 38.49 -17.67 -4.11
N ILE A 49 39.01 -18.10 -5.26
CA ILE A 49 40.29 -18.83 -5.36
C ILE A 49 41.40 -17.95 -4.82
N PHE A 50 41.49 -16.68 -5.22
CA PHE A 50 42.55 -15.77 -4.79
C PHE A 50 42.44 -15.43 -3.30
N HIS A 51 41.27 -15.16 -2.80
CA HIS A 51 41.07 -14.93 -1.36
C HIS A 51 41.50 -16.14 -0.52
N LYS A 52 41.07 -17.33 -0.91
CA LYS A 52 41.47 -18.60 -0.23
C LYS A 52 42.97 -18.87 -0.34
N SER A 53 43.60 -18.44 -1.45
CA SER A 53 45.02 -18.58 -1.68
C SER A 53 45.86 -17.46 -1.05
N GLY A 54 45.22 -16.48 -0.39
CA GLY A 54 45.91 -15.33 0.20
C GLY A 54 46.48 -14.34 -0.82
N ILE A 55 45.95 -14.33 -2.04
CA ILE A 55 46.41 -13.49 -3.15
C ILE A 55 45.62 -12.21 -3.21
N ASN A 56 46.28 -11.07 -3.32
CA ASN A 56 45.63 -9.78 -3.52
C ASN A 56 45.30 -9.57 -5.01
N LEU A 57 43.99 -9.63 -5.34
CA LEU A 57 43.47 -9.47 -6.70
C LEU A 57 43.89 -8.16 -7.35
N GLN A 58 43.90 -7.04 -6.62
CA GLN A 58 44.22 -5.72 -7.18
C GLN A 58 45.70 -5.65 -7.67
N ILE A 59 46.60 -6.33 -6.95
CA ILE A 59 48.01 -6.40 -7.33
C ILE A 59 48.14 -7.19 -8.63
N VAL A 60 47.44 -8.32 -8.76
CA VAL A 60 47.46 -9.15 -9.98
C VAL A 60 46.85 -8.40 -11.16
N GLU A 61 45.71 -7.74 -10.97
CA GLU A 61 45.06 -6.93 -12.01
C GLU A 61 45.97 -5.82 -12.51
N SER A 62 46.61 -5.08 -11.62
CA SER A 62 47.51 -4.00 -11.98
C SER A 62 48.74 -4.50 -12.74
N ALA A 63 49.31 -5.63 -12.30
CA ALA A 63 50.46 -6.26 -12.98
C ALA A 63 50.09 -6.74 -14.37
N VAL A 64 48.94 -7.40 -14.52
CA VAL A 64 48.43 -7.87 -15.83
C VAL A 64 48.18 -6.70 -16.79
N GLN A 65 47.53 -5.64 -16.32
CA GLN A 65 47.28 -4.45 -17.15
C GLN A 65 48.56 -3.76 -17.58
N SER A 66 49.54 -3.64 -16.66
CA SER A 66 50.83 -3.07 -16.96
C SER A 66 51.59 -3.88 -18.05
N GLU A 67 51.67 -5.19 -17.88
CA GLU A 67 52.35 -6.07 -18.87
C GLU A 67 51.62 -6.07 -20.22
N ILE A 68 50.29 -6.12 -20.26
CA ILE A 68 49.50 -6.04 -21.52
C ILE A 68 49.81 -4.72 -22.25
N SER A 69 49.97 -3.59 -21.52
CA SER A 69 50.23 -2.29 -22.12
C SER A 69 51.58 -2.23 -22.85
N HIS A 70 52.53 -3.05 -22.43
CA HIS A 70 53.88 -3.15 -23.02
C HIS A 70 53.98 -4.13 -24.21
N LEU A 71 52.94 -4.93 -24.48
CA LEU A 71 52.90 -5.85 -25.60
C LEU A 71 52.90 -5.09 -26.95
N PRO A 72 53.54 -5.65 -28.00
CA PRO A 72 53.64 -5.02 -29.34
C PRO A 72 52.24 -4.74 -29.93
N LYS A 73 52.06 -3.53 -30.43
CA LYS A 73 50.86 -3.13 -31.17
C LYS A 73 51.11 -3.24 -32.68
N VAL A 74 50.23 -4.00 -33.35
CA VAL A 74 50.33 -4.22 -34.82
C VAL A 74 48.95 -3.94 -35.40
N SER A 75 48.88 -3.03 -36.36
CA SER A 75 47.61 -2.69 -37.02
C SER A 75 47.41 -3.50 -38.28
N GLY A 76 46.24 -4.15 -38.46
CA GLY A 76 45.75 -4.61 -39.74
C GLY A 76 45.69 -6.12 -39.99
N GLY A 77 45.54 -6.97 -38.96
CA GLY A 77 45.30 -8.39 -39.10
C GLY A 77 44.24 -8.95 -38.13
N GLU A 78 43.69 -10.12 -38.41
CA GLU A 78 42.82 -10.82 -37.48
C GLU A 78 43.61 -11.32 -36.27
N PRO A 79 43.06 -11.22 -35.02
CA PRO A 79 43.73 -11.73 -33.85
C PRO A 79 43.89 -13.25 -33.87
N TYR A 80 45.08 -13.74 -33.51
CA TYR A 80 45.37 -15.17 -33.42
C TYR A 80 46.04 -15.53 -32.09
N LEU A 81 45.90 -16.78 -31.66
CA LEU A 81 46.48 -17.25 -30.40
C LEU A 81 47.98 -17.48 -30.53
N SER A 82 48.73 -17.02 -29.56
CA SER A 82 50.15 -17.36 -29.47
C SER A 82 50.33 -18.86 -29.23
N PRO A 83 51.53 -19.42 -29.52
CA PRO A 83 51.85 -20.81 -29.20
C PRO A 83 51.63 -21.13 -27.71
N ASP A 84 51.97 -20.20 -26.82
CA ASP A 84 51.77 -20.37 -25.38
C ASP A 84 50.29 -20.30 -24.99
N ALA A 85 49.49 -19.43 -25.59
CA ALA A 85 48.02 -19.39 -25.37
C ALA A 85 47.34 -20.68 -25.87
N ASN A 86 47.78 -21.21 -27.04
CA ASN A 86 47.28 -22.52 -27.52
C ASN A 86 47.65 -23.64 -26.53
N LYS A 87 48.87 -23.61 -25.97
CA LYS A 87 49.31 -24.59 -24.99
C LYS A 87 48.52 -24.50 -23.69
N VAL A 88 48.16 -23.28 -23.26
CA VAL A 88 47.22 -23.07 -22.12
C VAL A 88 45.90 -23.75 -22.36
N ILE A 89 45.30 -23.55 -23.53
CA ILE A 89 43.99 -24.15 -23.84
C ILE A 89 44.08 -25.70 -23.90
N GLN A 90 45.16 -26.27 -24.47
CA GLN A 90 45.36 -27.71 -24.44
C GLN A 90 45.53 -28.25 -23.01
N THR A 91 46.38 -27.61 -22.22
CA THR A 91 46.60 -27.98 -20.82
C THR A 91 45.31 -27.86 -20.02
N THR A 92 44.48 -26.89 -20.34
CA THR A 92 43.14 -26.74 -19.71
C THR A 92 42.25 -27.93 -19.95
N MET A 93 42.20 -28.44 -21.18
CA MET A 93 41.42 -29.65 -21.50
C MET A 93 41.94 -30.87 -20.74
N ASP A 94 43.24 -31.02 -20.63
CA ASP A 94 43.86 -32.14 -19.89
C ASP A 94 43.53 -32.04 -18.39
N GLU A 95 43.59 -30.86 -17.80
CA GLU A 95 43.26 -30.66 -16.38
C GLU A 95 41.76 -30.86 -16.09
N SER A 96 40.86 -30.39 -16.98
CA SER A 96 39.44 -30.65 -16.93
C SER A 96 39.12 -32.17 -16.94
N GLN A 97 39.77 -32.89 -17.84
CA GLN A 97 39.61 -34.34 -17.92
C GLN A 97 40.13 -35.07 -16.67
N LYS A 98 41.24 -34.62 -16.07
CA LYS A 98 41.74 -35.16 -14.78
C LYS A 98 40.77 -34.88 -13.63
N MET A 99 40.03 -33.79 -13.68
CA MET A 99 38.99 -33.46 -12.71
C MET A 99 37.70 -34.25 -12.93
N GLY A 100 37.54 -34.91 -14.07
CA GLY A 100 36.41 -35.73 -14.45
C GLY A 100 35.21 -34.89 -14.92
N ASP A 101 35.47 -33.74 -15.51
CA ASP A 101 34.49 -32.80 -16.05
C ASP A 101 34.17 -33.15 -17.51
N GLU A 102 32.92 -32.94 -17.92
CA GLU A 102 32.47 -33.03 -19.32
C GLU A 102 32.69 -31.69 -20.07
N PHE A 103 32.65 -30.58 -19.33
CA PHE A 103 32.85 -29.23 -19.86
C PHE A 103 34.03 -28.55 -19.15
N VAL A 104 34.71 -27.73 -19.88
CA VAL A 104 35.90 -27.01 -19.40
C VAL A 104 35.47 -25.70 -18.76
N SER A 105 35.68 -25.56 -17.45
CA SER A 105 35.30 -24.38 -16.64
C SER A 105 36.51 -23.42 -16.47
N ILE A 106 36.29 -22.36 -15.68
CA ILE A 106 37.30 -21.31 -15.41
C ILE A 106 38.46 -21.86 -14.58
N GLU A 107 38.19 -22.76 -13.62
CA GLU A 107 39.20 -23.24 -12.68
C GLU A 107 40.31 -24.06 -13.36
N PRO A 108 40.03 -25.03 -14.26
CA PRO A 108 41.07 -25.69 -15.08
C PRO A 108 41.86 -24.68 -15.92
N LEU A 109 41.17 -23.59 -16.40
CA LEU A 109 41.83 -22.57 -17.23
C LEU A 109 42.82 -21.75 -16.37
N LEU A 110 42.46 -21.38 -15.14
CA LEU A 110 43.37 -20.75 -14.18
C LEU A 110 44.54 -21.66 -13.82
N LEU A 111 44.31 -22.94 -13.60
CA LEU A 111 45.36 -23.88 -13.28
C LEU A 111 46.34 -24.09 -14.47
N ALA A 112 45.81 -24.12 -15.68
CA ALA A 112 46.61 -24.22 -16.92
C ALA A 112 47.50 -22.97 -17.09
N LEU A 113 46.97 -21.76 -16.82
CA LEU A 113 47.74 -20.50 -16.83
C LEU A 113 48.91 -20.51 -15.85
N LEU A 114 48.73 -21.15 -14.69
CA LEU A 114 49.79 -21.27 -13.71
C LEU A 114 50.88 -22.30 -14.15
N LYS A 115 50.48 -23.38 -14.83
CA LYS A 115 51.35 -24.47 -15.26
C LYS A 115 52.19 -24.14 -16.49
N VAL A 116 51.61 -23.48 -17.49
CA VAL A 116 52.28 -23.11 -18.72
C VAL A 116 53.23 -21.94 -18.46
N ASN A 117 54.50 -22.11 -18.72
CA ASN A 117 55.48 -21.07 -18.48
C ASN A 117 55.27 -19.86 -19.40
N SER A 118 54.74 -18.79 -18.86
CA SER A 118 54.34 -17.56 -19.56
C SER A 118 54.41 -16.36 -18.62
N SER A 119 54.23 -15.16 -19.16
CA SER A 119 54.16 -13.93 -18.35
C SER A 119 53.02 -13.99 -17.33
N ALA A 120 51.86 -14.59 -17.70
CA ALA A 120 50.76 -14.80 -16.79
C ALA A 120 51.14 -15.75 -15.63
N SER A 121 51.83 -16.87 -15.94
CA SER A 121 52.32 -17.78 -14.92
C SER A 121 53.29 -17.11 -13.95
N ARG A 122 54.16 -16.22 -14.44
CA ARG A 122 55.11 -15.47 -13.61
C ARG A 122 54.39 -14.54 -12.65
N ILE A 123 53.46 -13.74 -13.14
CA ILE A 123 52.64 -12.83 -12.29
C ILE A 123 51.89 -13.61 -11.20
N LEU A 124 51.26 -14.74 -11.53
CA LEU A 124 50.57 -15.57 -10.55
C LEU A 124 51.51 -16.15 -9.47
N LYS A 125 52.68 -16.60 -9.88
CA LYS A 125 53.72 -17.13 -8.95
C LYS A 125 54.34 -16.04 -8.07
N ASP A 126 54.59 -14.86 -8.62
CA ASP A 126 55.10 -13.70 -7.89
C ASP A 126 54.09 -13.18 -6.88
N ALA A 127 52.78 -13.34 -7.16
CA ALA A 127 51.72 -13.09 -6.22
C ALA A 127 51.54 -14.18 -5.15
N GLY A 128 52.39 -15.22 -5.14
CA GLY A 128 52.36 -16.30 -4.14
C GLY A 128 51.48 -17.50 -4.50
N CYS A 129 50.99 -17.59 -5.75
CA CYS A 129 50.17 -18.71 -6.18
C CYS A 129 51.01 -19.94 -6.52
N THR A 130 50.81 -21.03 -5.81
CA THR A 130 51.37 -22.35 -6.12
C THR A 130 50.27 -23.29 -6.62
N GLU A 131 50.72 -24.32 -7.38
CA GLU A 131 49.79 -25.33 -7.91
C GLU A 131 49.04 -26.04 -6.80
N GLU A 132 49.65 -26.30 -5.66
CA GLU A 132 49.08 -26.99 -4.52
C GLU A 132 48.01 -26.12 -3.86
N ILE A 133 48.30 -24.85 -3.62
CA ILE A 133 47.37 -23.87 -3.03
C ILE A 133 46.17 -23.69 -3.95
N MET A 134 46.37 -23.51 -5.23
CA MET A 134 45.30 -23.35 -6.21
C MET A 134 44.41 -24.60 -6.28
N LYS A 135 45.00 -25.79 -6.34
CA LYS A 135 44.25 -27.07 -6.33
C LYS A 135 43.43 -27.25 -5.03
N ALA A 136 44.00 -26.86 -3.89
CA ALA A 136 43.26 -26.90 -2.62
C ALA A 136 42.08 -25.94 -2.62
N ALA A 137 42.27 -24.71 -3.13
CA ALA A 137 41.19 -23.72 -3.25
C ALA A 137 40.09 -24.16 -4.24
N ILE A 138 40.48 -24.76 -5.38
CA ILE A 138 39.55 -25.33 -6.39
C ILE A 138 38.77 -26.49 -5.77
N LYS A 139 39.42 -27.39 -5.03
CA LYS A 139 38.77 -28.50 -4.37
C LYS A 139 37.72 -28.02 -3.33
N ASP A 140 38.06 -26.98 -2.58
CA ASP A 140 37.16 -26.36 -1.60
C ASP A 140 35.99 -25.66 -2.30
N LEU A 141 36.23 -24.93 -3.39
CA LEU A 141 35.19 -24.31 -4.20
C LEU A 141 34.17 -25.31 -4.73
N ARG A 142 34.71 -26.43 -5.28
CA ARG A 142 33.87 -27.45 -5.94
C ARG A 142 33.14 -28.38 -4.98
N GLN A 143 33.61 -28.56 -3.78
CA GLN A 143 33.07 -29.52 -2.79
C GLN A 143 32.70 -30.89 -3.39
N GLY A 144 33.54 -31.40 -4.26
CA GLY A 144 33.33 -32.68 -4.96
C GLY A 144 32.40 -32.64 -6.18
N SER A 145 31.94 -31.45 -6.59
CA SER A 145 31.11 -31.27 -7.78
C SER A 145 31.91 -31.39 -9.07
N LYS A 146 31.34 -32.04 -10.10
CA LYS A 146 31.87 -32.13 -11.46
C LYS A 146 31.07 -31.24 -12.40
N VAL A 147 31.74 -30.67 -13.40
CA VAL A 147 31.09 -29.80 -14.41
C VAL A 147 30.53 -30.66 -15.52
N GLN A 148 29.22 -30.91 -15.53
CA GLN A 148 28.55 -31.80 -16.48
C GLN A 148 27.73 -31.06 -17.54
N ASN A 149 27.63 -29.74 -17.44
CA ASN A 149 26.89 -28.91 -18.40
C ASN A 149 27.60 -27.59 -18.65
N GLN A 150 27.13 -26.86 -19.67
CA GLN A 150 27.74 -25.58 -20.07
C GLN A 150 27.55 -24.45 -19.03
N SER A 151 26.54 -24.56 -18.13
CA SER A 151 26.26 -23.59 -17.04
C SER A 151 26.89 -23.99 -15.70
N GLY A 152 27.77 -25.00 -15.66
CA GLY A 152 28.30 -25.57 -14.43
C GLY A 152 28.99 -24.57 -13.49
N ASP A 153 29.60 -23.53 -14.05
CA ASP A 153 30.25 -22.45 -13.28
C ASP A 153 29.29 -21.56 -12.49
N GLU A 154 28.00 -21.56 -12.85
CA GLU A 154 26.98 -20.76 -12.15
C GLU A 154 26.52 -21.43 -10.85
N ASN A 155 26.72 -22.73 -10.72
CA ASN A 155 26.28 -23.53 -9.58
C ASN A 155 27.17 -23.39 -8.35
N TYR A 156 28.33 -22.72 -8.46
CA TYR A 156 29.21 -22.47 -7.33
C TYR A 156 28.73 -21.29 -6.51
N GLN A 157 28.66 -21.48 -5.19
CA GLN A 157 28.15 -20.48 -4.26
C GLN A 157 26.70 -20.03 -4.57
N ALA A 158 25.86 -20.97 -5.02
CA ALA A 158 24.48 -20.70 -5.36
C ALA A 158 23.73 -20.09 -4.18
N LEU A 159 24.02 -20.52 -2.95
CA LEU A 159 23.39 -19.99 -1.74
C LEU A 159 23.72 -18.50 -1.53
N SER A 160 24.96 -18.08 -1.71
CA SER A 160 25.34 -16.67 -1.55
C SER A 160 24.83 -15.77 -2.68
N LYS A 161 24.54 -16.33 -3.86
CA LYS A 161 24.00 -15.60 -5.01
C LYS A 161 22.49 -15.45 -4.96
N TYR A 162 21.78 -16.49 -4.50
CA TYR A 162 20.32 -16.61 -4.59
C TYR A 162 19.62 -16.65 -3.23
N ALA A 163 20.35 -16.50 -2.13
CA ALA A 163 19.78 -16.44 -0.80
C ALA A 163 20.51 -15.43 0.09
N ARG A 164 19.79 -14.84 1.03
CA ARG A 164 20.33 -13.87 2.00
C ARG A 164 20.51 -14.55 3.35
N ASN A 165 21.67 -14.40 3.98
CA ASN A 165 21.91 -14.91 5.32
C ASN A 165 21.29 -14.00 6.38
N LEU A 166 20.14 -14.36 6.91
CA LEU A 166 19.41 -13.57 7.90
C LEU A 166 20.15 -13.49 9.23
N VAL A 167 20.92 -14.51 9.63
CA VAL A 167 21.72 -14.49 10.86
C VAL A 167 22.84 -13.46 10.77
N GLU A 168 23.47 -13.34 9.63
CA GLU A 168 24.51 -12.33 9.39
C GLU A 168 23.91 -10.91 9.36
N TYR A 169 22.73 -10.75 8.73
CA TYR A 169 21.98 -9.50 8.77
C TYR A 169 21.58 -9.11 10.19
N ALA A 170 21.13 -10.08 11.01
CA ALA A 170 20.83 -9.86 12.43
C ALA A 170 22.08 -9.40 13.22
N ARG A 171 23.25 -10.04 12.98
CA ARG A 171 24.53 -9.65 13.61
C ARG A 171 24.96 -8.23 13.24
N SER A 172 24.67 -7.80 12.02
CA SER A 172 24.99 -6.45 11.55
C SER A 172 23.96 -5.38 11.95
N GLY A 173 22.90 -5.76 12.68
CA GLY A 173 21.83 -4.84 13.11
C GLY A 173 20.94 -4.30 11.98
N LYS A 174 20.92 -4.98 10.85
CA LYS A 174 20.16 -4.54 9.65
C LYS A 174 18.72 -5.04 9.63
N LEU A 175 18.34 -5.97 10.52
CA LEU A 175 16.97 -6.46 10.62
C LEU A 175 16.12 -5.54 11.47
N ASP A 176 14.84 -5.47 11.16
CA ASP A 176 13.87 -4.73 11.95
C ASP A 176 13.53 -5.46 13.24
N PRO A 177 13.30 -4.76 14.37
CA PRO A 177 12.91 -5.40 15.61
C PRO A 177 11.56 -6.08 15.47
N VAL A 178 11.48 -7.34 15.89
CA VAL A 178 10.24 -8.11 15.83
C VAL A 178 9.52 -8.05 17.17
N ILE A 179 8.28 -7.59 17.13
CA ILE A 179 7.45 -7.33 18.31
C ILE A 179 6.15 -8.10 18.21
N GLY A 180 5.70 -8.68 19.33
CA GLY A 180 4.38 -9.31 19.43
C GLY A 180 4.22 -10.65 18.69
N ARG A 181 5.33 -11.32 18.32
CA ARG A 181 5.33 -12.61 17.62
C ARG A 181 6.04 -13.75 18.37
N ASP A 182 6.12 -13.60 19.68
CA ASP A 182 6.87 -14.55 20.54
C ASP A 182 6.27 -15.96 20.53
N GLU A 183 4.95 -16.10 20.46
CA GLU A 183 4.28 -17.40 20.45
C GLU A 183 4.54 -18.16 19.15
N GLU A 184 4.42 -17.46 18.02
CA GLU A 184 4.67 -18.03 16.70
C GLU A 184 6.15 -18.41 16.56
N ILE A 185 7.09 -17.57 16.96
CA ILE A 185 8.52 -17.88 16.94
C ILE A 185 8.82 -19.08 17.83
N ARG A 186 8.25 -19.15 19.05
CA ARG A 186 8.39 -20.31 19.93
C ARG A 186 7.86 -21.57 19.28
N ARG A 187 6.72 -21.48 18.60
CA ARG A 187 6.14 -22.61 17.87
C ARG A 187 7.04 -23.08 16.74
N VAL A 188 7.59 -22.16 15.97
CA VAL A 188 8.57 -22.45 14.91
C VAL A 188 9.80 -23.18 15.49
N LEU A 189 10.36 -22.70 16.59
CA LEU A 189 11.49 -23.33 17.30
C LEU A 189 11.16 -24.75 17.75
N GLN A 190 9.96 -24.96 18.33
CA GLN A 190 9.49 -26.28 18.71
C GLN A 190 9.42 -27.24 17.52
N ILE A 191 8.89 -26.77 16.38
CA ILE A 191 8.75 -27.60 15.18
C ILE A 191 10.14 -27.94 14.61
N LEU A 192 11.05 -26.97 14.51
CA LEU A 192 12.42 -27.18 14.03
C LEU A 192 13.20 -28.18 14.90
N SER A 193 12.86 -28.32 16.18
CA SER A 193 13.50 -29.25 17.11
C SER A 193 12.89 -30.67 17.06
N ARG A 194 11.83 -30.92 16.30
CA ARG A 194 11.19 -32.25 16.19
C ARG A 194 12.04 -33.21 15.36
N ARG A 195 11.85 -34.50 15.62
CA ARG A 195 12.48 -35.55 14.82
C ARG A 195 11.84 -35.75 13.44
N THR A 196 10.52 -35.59 13.37
CA THR A 196 9.72 -35.71 12.14
C THR A 196 8.77 -34.52 12.03
N LYS A 197 8.32 -34.17 10.83
CA LYS A 197 7.52 -32.97 10.55
C LYS A 197 8.20 -31.72 11.14
N ASN A 198 9.49 -31.60 10.90
CA ASN A 198 10.34 -30.57 11.46
C ASN A 198 10.50 -29.32 10.57
N ASN A 199 9.70 -29.23 9.50
CA ASN A 199 9.64 -28.04 8.66
C ASN A 199 8.36 -27.26 8.99
N PRO A 200 8.44 -26.08 9.60
CA PRO A 200 7.29 -25.21 9.81
C PRO A 200 6.85 -24.58 8.50
N ILE A 201 5.53 -24.44 8.33
CA ILE A 201 4.94 -23.62 7.28
C ILE A 201 4.05 -22.56 7.92
N LEU A 202 4.41 -21.30 7.69
CA LEU A 202 3.68 -20.13 8.18
C LEU A 202 2.51 -19.85 7.25
N ILE A 203 1.30 -19.90 7.79
CA ILE A 203 0.06 -19.71 7.04
C ILE A 203 -0.62 -18.44 7.55
N GLY A 204 -0.83 -17.47 6.69
CA GLY A 204 -1.50 -16.21 7.03
C GLY A 204 -1.72 -15.35 5.80
N GLU A 205 -2.59 -14.38 5.91
CA GLU A 205 -2.86 -13.44 4.84
C GLU A 205 -1.62 -12.57 4.52
N PRO A 206 -1.55 -11.98 3.32
CA PRO A 206 -0.46 -11.06 2.96
C PRO A 206 -0.41 -9.88 3.96
N GLY A 207 0.79 -9.50 4.37
CA GLY A 207 0.97 -8.35 5.29
C GLY A 207 0.77 -8.66 6.78
N THR A 208 0.51 -9.93 7.19
CA THR A 208 0.39 -10.30 8.61
C THR A 208 1.74 -10.49 9.32
N GLY A 209 2.87 -10.30 8.64
CA GLY A 209 4.20 -10.35 9.25
C GLY A 209 4.84 -11.74 9.28
N LYS A 210 4.54 -12.64 8.34
CA LYS A 210 5.16 -13.97 8.23
C LYS A 210 6.68 -13.91 8.14
N THR A 211 7.22 -13.01 7.33
CA THR A 211 8.65 -12.79 7.14
C THR A 211 9.31 -12.27 8.43
N ALA A 212 8.63 -11.38 9.15
CA ALA A 212 9.12 -10.85 10.43
C ALA A 212 9.34 -11.95 11.48
N ILE A 213 8.50 -12.99 11.51
CA ILE A 213 8.67 -14.14 12.41
C ILE A 213 10.02 -14.83 12.16
N VAL A 214 10.41 -14.97 10.90
CA VAL A 214 11.67 -15.61 10.50
C VAL A 214 12.88 -14.72 10.82
N GLU A 215 12.73 -13.42 10.66
CA GLU A 215 13.72 -12.43 11.04
C GLU A 215 13.92 -12.41 12.58
N GLY A 216 12.82 -12.47 13.34
CA GLY A 216 12.87 -12.62 14.78
C GLY A 216 13.53 -13.92 15.25
N LEU A 217 13.35 -15.01 14.49
CA LEU A 217 14.07 -16.25 14.71
C LEU A 217 15.58 -16.07 14.52
N ALA A 218 16.01 -15.35 13.45
CA ALA A 218 17.42 -15.05 13.22
C ALA A 218 18.03 -14.21 14.36
N GLU A 219 17.29 -13.23 14.87
CA GLU A 219 17.74 -12.45 16.03
C GLU A 219 17.92 -13.31 17.30
N ARG A 220 16.98 -14.22 17.55
CA ARG A 220 17.08 -15.15 18.71
C ARG A 220 18.27 -16.11 18.56
N ILE A 221 18.58 -16.57 17.35
CA ILE A 221 19.77 -17.38 17.09
C ILE A 221 21.02 -16.59 17.45
N VAL A 222 21.12 -15.32 17.03
CA VAL A 222 22.26 -14.45 17.32
C VAL A 222 22.43 -14.18 18.82
N ARG A 223 21.30 -13.99 19.53
CA ARG A 223 21.29 -13.79 20.99
C ARG A 223 21.54 -15.09 21.78
N GLY A 224 21.49 -16.24 21.13
CA GLY A 224 21.60 -17.54 21.79
C GLY A 224 20.32 -17.98 22.54
N ASP A 225 19.20 -17.28 22.35
CA ASP A 225 17.89 -17.57 22.95
C ASP A 225 17.11 -18.59 22.12
N VAL A 226 17.76 -19.71 21.86
CA VAL A 226 17.22 -20.85 21.10
C VAL A 226 17.71 -22.17 21.73
N PRO A 227 17.01 -23.30 21.46
CA PRO A 227 17.49 -24.61 21.87
C PRO A 227 18.91 -24.91 21.38
N GLU A 228 19.68 -25.68 22.14
CA GLU A 228 21.10 -25.99 21.90
C GLU A 228 21.37 -26.47 20.47
N ASN A 229 20.48 -27.28 19.91
CA ASN A 229 20.58 -27.82 18.55
C ASN A 229 20.35 -26.77 17.45
N LEU A 230 19.98 -25.55 17.78
CA LEU A 230 19.72 -24.45 16.83
C LEU A 230 20.69 -23.28 16.95
N LYS A 231 21.55 -23.24 17.99
CA LYS A 231 22.46 -22.10 18.25
C LYS A 231 23.44 -21.81 17.14
N ASP A 232 23.96 -22.85 16.48
CA ASP A 232 24.98 -22.72 15.44
C ASP A 232 24.37 -22.77 14.02
N LYS A 233 23.05 -22.79 13.91
CA LYS A 233 22.40 -22.87 12.61
C LYS A 233 22.44 -21.53 11.88
N GLN A 234 22.58 -21.62 10.56
CA GLN A 234 22.46 -20.48 9.66
C GLN A 234 21.07 -20.49 9.04
N LEU A 235 20.46 -19.33 8.96
CA LEU A 235 19.14 -19.13 8.38
C LEU A 235 19.27 -18.29 7.11
N TYR A 236 18.92 -18.87 5.98
CA TYR A 236 18.98 -18.21 4.68
C TYR A 236 17.57 -17.99 4.13
N SER A 237 17.29 -16.79 3.64
CA SER A 237 16.06 -16.46 2.92
C SER A 237 16.32 -16.58 1.41
N LEU A 238 15.58 -17.47 0.74
CA LEU A 238 15.68 -17.68 -0.70
C LEU A 238 15.09 -16.49 -1.46
N ASP A 239 15.85 -15.92 -2.38
CA ASP A 239 15.41 -14.82 -3.23
C ASP A 239 14.89 -15.38 -4.55
N MET A 240 13.57 -15.51 -4.67
CA MET A 240 12.91 -16.00 -5.88
C MET A 240 13.14 -15.09 -7.08
N GLY A 241 13.22 -13.77 -6.85
CA GLY A 241 13.51 -12.80 -7.90
C GLY A 241 14.91 -13.02 -8.50
N ALA A 242 15.91 -13.22 -7.65
CA ALA A 242 17.28 -13.49 -8.09
C ALA A 242 17.41 -14.84 -8.84
N LEU A 243 16.66 -15.85 -8.43
CA LEU A 243 16.64 -17.16 -9.13
C LEU A 243 16.08 -17.06 -10.55
N VAL A 244 15.08 -16.23 -10.77
CA VAL A 244 14.40 -16.08 -12.07
C VAL A 244 15.07 -15.02 -12.93
N ALA A 245 15.65 -13.98 -12.34
CA ALA A 245 16.26 -12.87 -13.07
C ALA A 245 17.37 -13.35 -14.02
N GLY A 246 17.25 -12.98 -15.31
CA GLY A 246 18.22 -13.33 -16.33
C GLY A 246 18.22 -14.80 -16.80
N ALA A 247 17.34 -15.65 -16.27
CA ALA A 247 17.16 -17.01 -16.77
C ALA A 247 16.45 -16.96 -18.14
N LYS A 248 17.17 -17.27 -19.20
CA LYS A 248 16.62 -17.27 -20.57
C LYS A 248 15.79 -18.52 -20.86
N TYR A 249 16.03 -19.61 -20.16
CA TYR A 249 15.38 -20.89 -20.35
C TYR A 249 14.99 -21.54 -19.02
N LYS A 250 13.94 -22.35 -19.02
CA LYS A 250 13.42 -23.09 -17.86
C LYS A 250 14.51 -23.90 -17.13
N GLY A 251 15.43 -24.52 -17.86
CA GLY A 251 16.51 -25.30 -17.30
C GLY A 251 17.50 -24.52 -16.42
N GLU A 252 17.73 -23.26 -16.70
CA GLU A 252 18.67 -22.43 -15.90
C GLU A 252 18.12 -22.19 -14.48
N PHE A 253 16.84 -21.89 -14.36
CA PHE A 253 16.18 -21.75 -13.04
C PHE A 253 16.26 -23.05 -12.23
N GLU A 254 15.95 -24.19 -12.87
CA GLU A 254 16.01 -25.49 -12.21
C GLU A 254 17.43 -25.82 -11.73
N GLU A 255 18.45 -25.49 -12.51
CA GLU A 255 19.86 -25.71 -12.14
C GLU A 255 20.31 -24.81 -10.99
N ARG A 256 19.91 -23.53 -10.99
CA ARG A 256 20.20 -22.61 -9.89
C ARG A 256 19.56 -23.10 -8.59
N LEU A 257 18.30 -23.54 -8.64
CA LEU A 257 17.61 -24.09 -7.48
C LEU A 257 18.24 -25.41 -7.02
N LYS A 258 18.64 -26.30 -7.95
CA LYS A 258 19.39 -27.51 -7.61
C LYS A 258 20.73 -27.20 -6.93
N GLY A 259 21.43 -26.14 -7.40
CA GLY A 259 22.65 -25.65 -6.76
C GLY A 259 22.42 -25.25 -5.30
N VAL A 260 21.40 -24.44 -5.04
CA VAL A 260 21.03 -24.02 -3.68
C VAL A 260 20.68 -25.22 -2.80
N VAL A 261 19.79 -26.09 -3.27
CA VAL A 261 19.37 -27.31 -2.53
C VAL A 261 20.57 -28.20 -2.22
N LYS A 262 21.51 -28.37 -3.15
CA LYS A 262 22.70 -29.17 -2.94
C LYS A 262 23.64 -28.57 -1.89
N GLU A 263 23.84 -27.27 -1.88
CA GLU A 263 24.66 -26.60 -0.86
C GLU A 263 24.01 -26.71 0.53
N VAL A 264 22.68 -26.54 0.62
CA VAL A 264 21.96 -26.72 1.88
C VAL A 264 22.02 -28.16 2.39
N THR A 265 21.85 -29.15 1.52
CA THR A 265 21.96 -30.58 1.87
C THR A 265 23.36 -30.97 2.29
N ASN A 266 24.39 -30.47 1.63
CA ASN A 266 25.80 -30.72 1.97
C ASN A 266 26.22 -30.11 3.30
N ALA A 267 25.49 -29.11 3.79
CA ALA A 267 25.70 -28.53 5.12
C ALA A 267 25.19 -29.41 6.27
N GLU A 268 24.71 -30.63 5.99
CA GLU A 268 24.27 -31.65 6.97
C GLU A 268 23.30 -31.10 8.04
N GLY A 269 22.36 -30.27 7.61
CA GLY A 269 21.33 -29.69 8.46
C GLY A 269 21.79 -28.47 9.29
N ASN A 270 22.94 -27.90 9.01
CA ASN A 270 23.40 -26.64 9.63
C ASN A 270 22.76 -25.39 9.02
N ILE A 271 22.15 -25.54 7.86
CA ILE A 271 21.44 -24.48 7.17
C ILE A 271 19.93 -24.74 7.20
N ILE A 272 19.17 -23.71 7.53
CA ILE A 272 17.71 -23.67 7.42
C ILE A 272 17.37 -22.70 6.31
N LEU A 273 16.57 -23.15 5.34
CA LEU A 273 16.18 -22.33 4.19
C LEU A 273 14.76 -21.77 4.42
N PHE A 274 14.63 -20.47 4.46
CA PHE A 274 13.33 -19.81 4.42
C PHE A 274 12.91 -19.57 2.97
N ILE A 275 11.69 -19.97 2.64
CA ILE A 275 11.09 -19.84 1.33
C ILE A 275 9.77 -19.10 1.49
N ASP A 276 9.79 -17.82 1.14
CA ASP A 276 8.55 -17.05 1.08
C ASP A 276 7.75 -17.43 -0.17
N GLU A 277 6.43 -17.35 -0.09
CA GLU A 277 5.52 -17.78 -1.15
C GLU A 277 5.85 -19.19 -1.69
N ILE A 278 6.15 -20.12 -0.79
CA ILE A 278 6.62 -21.49 -1.15
C ILE A 278 5.67 -22.21 -2.13
N HIS A 279 4.40 -21.79 -2.20
CA HIS A 279 3.42 -22.32 -3.15
C HIS A 279 3.84 -22.07 -4.61
N THR A 280 4.62 -21.01 -4.89
CA THR A 280 5.13 -20.72 -6.24
C THR A 280 6.06 -21.81 -6.76
N LEU A 281 6.82 -22.44 -5.86
CA LEU A 281 7.71 -23.56 -6.17
C LEU A 281 7.00 -24.91 -6.24
N VAL A 282 5.87 -25.05 -5.52
CA VAL A 282 5.15 -26.33 -5.39
C VAL A 282 3.99 -26.42 -6.38
N GLY A 283 3.33 -25.28 -6.67
CA GLY A 283 2.09 -25.26 -7.45
C GLY A 283 2.23 -25.05 -8.95
N ALA A 284 3.42 -24.83 -9.43
CA ALA A 284 3.68 -24.45 -10.81
C ALA A 284 3.53 -25.57 -11.86
N GLY A 285 2.94 -26.72 -11.52
CA GLY A 285 2.82 -27.91 -12.40
C GLY A 285 1.59 -27.99 -13.29
N GLY A 286 0.79 -26.93 -13.48
CA GLY A 286 -0.53 -27.01 -14.14
C GLY A 286 -0.70 -26.29 -15.49
N GLY A 287 0.31 -25.62 -16.04
CA GLY A 287 0.23 -24.91 -17.32
C GLY A 287 1.44 -25.16 -18.21
N GLU A 288 1.30 -25.07 -19.53
CA GLU A 288 2.42 -25.08 -20.48
C GLU A 288 3.39 -23.94 -20.14
N GLY A 289 4.52 -24.27 -19.48
CA GLY A 289 5.53 -23.32 -19.04
C GLY A 289 5.75 -23.21 -17.52
N ALA A 290 4.98 -23.93 -16.70
CA ALA A 290 5.10 -23.89 -15.24
C ALA A 290 6.40 -24.59 -14.75
N MET A 291 7.05 -23.94 -13.77
CA MET A 291 8.33 -24.39 -13.20
C MET A 291 8.13 -25.64 -12.33
N ASP A 292 8.82 -26.73 -12.63
CA ASP A 292 8.70 -28.00 -11.89
C ASP A 292 9.70 -28.05 -10.70
N ALA A 293 9.77 -26.95 -9.95
CA ALA A 293 10.62 -26.83 -8.78
C ALA A 293 10.23 -27.83 -7.66
N ALA A 294 8.97 -28.24 -7.65
CA ALA A 294 8.48 -29.23 -6.70
C ALA A 294 9.25 -30.55 -6.78
N ASN A 295 9.60 -30.99 -7.99
CA ASN A 295 10.35 -32.23 -8.19
C ASN A 295 11.79 -32.13 -7.71
N ILE A 296 12.35 -30.94 -7.55
CA ILE A 296 13.68 -30.72 -6.99
C ILE A 296 13.63 -30.72 -5.44
N LEU A 297 12.63 -30.08 -4.86
CA LEU A 297 12.53 -29.92 -3.41
C LEU A 297 11.97 -31.20 -2.73
N LYS A 298 10.98 -31.85 -3.31
CA LYS A 298 10.30 -33.01 -2.72
C LYS A 298 11.26 -34.14 -2.31
N PRO A 299 12.24 -34.56 -3.11
CA PRO A 299 13.16 -35.62 -2.69
C PRO A 299 14.00 -35.25 -1.48
N ALA A 300 14.54 -34.03 -1.45
CA ALA A 300 15.37 -33.55 -0.35
C ALA A 300 14.56 -33.37 0.95
N LEU A 301 13.34 -32.85 0.84
CA LEU A 301 12.38 -32.78 1.95
C LEU A 301 11.96 -34.17 2.42
N ALA A 302 11.71 -35.09 1.48
CA ALA A 302 11.28 -36.46 1.81
C ALA A 302 12.34 -37.23 2.57
N ARG A 303 13.62 -37.06 2.23
CA ARG A 303 14.73 -37.72 2.94
C ARG A 303 15.10 -37.01 4.25
N GLY A 304 14.57 -35.83 4.52
CA GLY A 304 14.92 -34.99 5.70
C GLY A 304 16.30 -34.32 5.58
N GLU A 305 16.85 -34.27 4.36
CA GLU A 305 18.12 -33.64 4.06
C GLU A 305 18.03 -32.12 3.99
N LEU A 306 16.85 -31.59 3.61
CA LEU A 306 16.54 -30.17 3.54
C LEU A 306 15.70 -29.79 4.74
N ARG A 307 16.16 -28.78 5.50
CA ARG A 307 15.36 -28.08 6.51
C ARG A 307 14.86 -26.77 5.94
N ALA A 308 13.55 -26.60 5.94
CA ALA A 308 12.92 -25.43 5.36
C ALA A 308 11.84 -24.83 6.26
N ILE A 309 11.72 -23.52 6.23
CA ILE A 309 10.57 -22.77 6.74
C ILE A 309 9.84 -22.26 5.52
N GLY A 310 8.59 -22.62 5.33
CA GLY A 310 7.75 -22.09 4.25
C GLY A 310 6.84 -20.97 4.74
N ALA A 311 6.46 -20.06 3.87
CA ALA A 311 5.40 -19.08 4.11
C ALA A 311 4.42 -19.10 2.93
N THR A 312 3.12 -19.03 3.22
CA THR A 312 2.05 -19.04 2.20
C THR A 312 0.74 -18.50 2.77
N THR A 313 -0.27 -18.33 1.94
CA THR A 313 -1.63 -18.02 2.38
C THR A 313 -2.43 -19.31 2.63
N LEU A 314 -3.57 -19.19 3.34
CA LEU A 314 -4.43 -20.33 3.63
C LEU A 314 -5.00 -20.98 2.35
N ASN A 315 -5.45 -20.15 1.41
CA ASN A 315 -6.01 -20.60 0.13
C ASN A 315 -4.98 -21.41 -0.69
N GLU A 316 -3.75 -20.93 -0.74
CA GLU A 316 -2.65 -21.56 -1.47
C GLU A 316 -2.16 -22.83 -0.78
N TYR A 317 -2.14 -22.82 0.56
CA TYR A 317 -1.85 -24.03 1.33
C TYR A 317 -2.85 -25.14 1.02
N GLN A 318 -4.14 -24.85 1.06
CA GLN A 318 -5.20 -25.81 0.73
C GLN A 318 -5.12 -26.30 -0.71
N LYS A 319 -4.81 -25.40 -1.63
CA LYS A 319 -4.73 -25.73 -3.05
C LYS A 319 -3.54 -26.61 -3.42
N TYR A 320 -2.36 -26.38 -2.82
CA TYR A 320 -1.11 -26.96 -3.25
C TYR A 320 -0.48 -27.93 -2.25
N PHE A 321 -0.66 -27.72 -0.92
CA PHE A 321 -0.04 -28.54 0.11
C PHE A 321 -0.95 -29.64 0.63
N GLU A 322 -2.20 -29.35 0.95
CA GLU A 322 -3.15 -30.35 1.46
C GLU A 322 -3.41 -31.47 0.44
N LYS A 323 -3.36 -31.19 -0.84
CA LYS A 323 -3.54 -32.16 -1.91
C LYS A 323 -2.32 -33.06 -2.11
N ASP A 324 -1.14 -32.63 -1.69
CA ASP A 324 0.11 -33.38 -1.80
C ASP A 324 0.47 -34.06 -0.46
N LYS A 325 0.08 -35.31 -0.31
CA LYS A 325 0.33 -36.09 0.91
C LYS A 325 1.81 -36.22 1.28
N ALA A 326 2.73 -36.08 0.35
CA ALA A 326 4.17 -36.14 0.61
C ALA A 326 4.64 -34.87 1.32
N LEU A 327 4.16 -33.70 0.90
CA LEU A 327 4.46 -32.42 1.52
C LEU A 327 3.73 -32.25 2.86
N GLU A 328 2.45 -32.61 2.92
CA GLU A 328 1.64 -32.55 4.15
C GLU A 328 2.29 -33.29 5.33
N ARG A 329 2.92 -34.44 5.04
CA ARG A 329 3.63 -35.23 6.06
C ARG A 329 4.97 -34.65 6.51
N ARG A 330 5.49 -33.65 5.83
CA ARG A 330 6.81 -33.03 6.11
C ARG A 330 6.73 -31.67 6.74
N PHE A 331 5.66 -30.95 6.43
CA PHE A 331 5.42 -29.62 7.00
C PHE A 331 4.45 -29.68 8.20
N GLN A 332 4.67 -28.77 9.15
CA GLN A 332 3.78 -28.52 10.26
C GLN A 332 3.30 -27.08 10.20
N THR A 333 2.00 -26.88 10.22
CA THR A 333 1.38 -25.57 10.09
C THR A 333 1.58 -24.72 11.34
N VAL A 334 1.83 -23.43 11.12
CA VAL A 334 1.82 -22.36 12.12
C VAL A 334 0.93 -21.25 11.56
N MET A 335 -0.21 -21.02 12.20
CA MET A 335 -1.11 -19.94 11.81
C MET A 335 -0.51 -18.60 12.24
N VAL A 336 -0.58 -17.61 11.36
CA VAL A 336 -0.12 -16.25 11.56
C VAL A 336 -1.29 -15.35 11.33
N ASP A 337 -2.02 -15.08 12.40
CA ASP A 337 -3.19 -14.23 12.36
C ASP A 337 -2.81 -12.74 12.34
N GLU A 338 -3.76 -11.92 11.94
CA GLU A 338 -3.65 -10.46 12.04
C GLU A 338 -3.44 -10.07 13.52
N PRO A 339 -2.45 -9.21 13.84
CA PRO A 339 -2.22 -8.80 15.22
C PRO A 339 -3.42 -7.98 15.75
N SER A 340 -3.62 -8.00 17.07
CA SER A 340 -4.61 -7.13 17.70
C SER A 340 -4.25 -5.65 17.53
N GLU A 341 -5.22 -4.74 17.68
CA GLU A 341 -4.98 -3.29 17.64
C GLU A 341 -3.82 -2.88 18.57
N ILE A 342 -3.79 -3.42 19.79
CA ILE A 342 -2.75 -3.12 20.79
C ILE A 342 -1.38 -3.61 20.35
N ASP A 343 -1.30 -4.81 19.81
CA ASP A 343 -0.06 -5.38 19.32
C ASP A 343 0.44 -4.63 18.08
N ALA A 344 -0.46 -4.25 17.17
CA ALA A 344 -0.13 -3.46 15.99
C ALA A 344 0.43 -2.08 16.38
N ILE A 345 -0.15 -1.39 17.36
CA ILE A 345 0.38 -0.13 17.88
C ILE A 345 1.78 -0.33 18.46
N SER A 346 1.98 -1.42 19.21
CA SER A 346 3.29 -1.74 19.78
C SER A 346 4.34 -2.02 18.70
N ILE A 347 3.95 -2.69 17.62
CA ILE A 347 4.80 -2.94 16.44
C ILE A 347 5.21 -1.60 15.79
N LEU A 348 4.26 -0.70 15.54
CA LEU A 348 4.55 0.59 14.94
C LEU A 348 5.48 1.43 15.83
N ARG A 349 5.26 1.43 17.15
CA ARG A 349 6.15 2.10 18.11
C ARG A 349 7.57 1.57 18.05
N GLY A 350 7.73 0.27 17.89
CA GLY A 350 9.05 -0.35 17.75
C GLY A 350 9.77 -0.06 16.44
N LEU A 351 9.00 0.13 15.37
CA LEU A 351 9.53 0.48 14.05
C LEU A 351 9.75 2.00 13.87
N LYS A 352 9.06 2.81 14.65
CA LYS A 352 9.02 4.27 14.55
C LYS A 352 10.39 4.90 14.36
N GLU A 353 11.36 4.59 15.20
CA GLU A 353 12.70 5.19 15.18
C GLU A 353 13.41 4.96 13.83
N ARG A 354 13.23 3.78 13.22
CA ARG A 354 13.82 3.47 11.91
C ARG A 354 13.22 4.29 10.78
N TYR A 355 11.90 4.46 10.80
CA TYR A 355 11.21 5.29 9.81
C TYR A 355 11.53 6.78 10.00
N GLU A 356 11.61 7.24 11.24
CA GLU A 356 12.08 8.59 11.57
C GLU A 356 13.47 8.85 11.00
N ASN A 357 14.39 7.92 11.14
CA ASN A 357 15.76 8.02 10.65
C ASN A 357 15.83 7.96 9.12
N HIS A 358 15.03 7.08 8.51
CA HIS A 358 14.99 6.96 7.05
C HIS A 358 14.45 8.22 6.37
N HIS A 359 13.31 8.74 6.87
CA HIS A 359 12.66 9.92 6.30
C HIS A 359 13.17 11.24 6.87
N LYS A 360 13.96 11.18 7.95
CA LYS A 360 14.50 12.35 8.64
C LYS A 360 13.40 13.29 9.16
N VAL A 361 12.31 12.70 9.64
CA VAL A 361 11.15 13.36 10.23
C VAL A 361 10.83 12.71 11.57
N ARG A 362 10.14 13.41 12.45
CA ARG A 362 9.63 12.84 13.69
C ARG A 362 8.22 12.33 13.48
N ILE A 363 7.88 11.20 14.11
CA ILE A 363 6.55 10.63 14.08
C ILE A 363 5.95 10.73 15.47
N GLN A 364 4.80 11.36 15.62
CA GLN A 364 4.11 11.44 16.93
C GLN A 364 3.51 10.08 17.29
N ASP A 365 3.36 9.81 18.59
CA ASP A 365 2.73 8.58 19.05
C ASP A 365 1.27 8.49 18.61
N ASP A 366 0.58 9.63 18.60
CA ASP A 366 -0.79 9.72 18.10
C ASP A 366 -0.91 9.36 16.61
N ALA A 367 0.13 9.61 15.82
CA ALA A 367 0.18 9.18 14.42
C ALA A 367 0.26 7.65 14.30
N CYS A 368 1.05 6.98 15.15
CA CYS A 368 1.10 5.51 15.19
C CYS A 368 -0.26 4.91 15.58
N ILE A 369 -0.91 5.49 16.60
CA ILE A 369 -2.24 5.07 17.03
C ILE A 369 -3.26 5.30 15.92
N ALA A 370 -3.22 6.47 15.27
CA ALA A 370 -4.11 6.81 14.16
C ALA A 370 -3.89 5.87 12.95
N ALA A 371 -2.65 5.53 12.62
CA ALA A 371 -2.34 4.62 11.52
C ALA A 371 -2.98 3.24 11.71
N VAL A 372 -2.94 2.70 12.91
CA VAL A 372 -3.59 1.41 13.22
C VAL A 372 -5.11 1.54 13.18
N LYS A 373 -5.68 2.50 13.93
CA LYS A 373 -7.14 2.65 14.06
C LYS A 373 -7.81 3.00 12.74
N LEU A 374 -7.24 3.93 11.99
CA LEU A 374 -7.82 4.36 10.72
C LEU A 374 -7.64 3.29 9.65
N SER A 375 -6.50 2.58 9.62
CA SER A 375 -6.33 1.49 8.66
C SER A 375 -7.27 0.31 8.95
N GLU A 376 -7.47 -0.05 10.21
CA GLU A 376 -8.42 -1.11 10.59
C GLU A 376 -9.86 -0.74 10.19
N ARG A 377 -10.23 0.52 10.39
CA ARG A 377 -11.60 1.00 10.14
C ARG A 377 -11.89 1.23 8.66
N TYR A 378 -10.94 1.79 7.90
CA TYR A 378 -11.20 2.28 6.54
C TYR A 378 -10.53 1.47 5.43
N ILE A 379 -9.53 0.64 5.74
CA ILE A 379 -8.81 -0.19 4.77
C ILE A 379 -9.11 -1.65 5.07
N SER A 380 -10.09 -2.21 4.35
CA SER A 380 -10.59 -3.58 4.60
C SER A 380 -9.99 -4.65 3.68
N ASP A 381 -9.26 -4.25 2.64
CA ASP A 381 -8.66 -5.13 1.63
C ASP A 381 -7.19 -5.49 1.93
N ARG A 382 -6.64 -4.97 3.02
CA ARG A 382 -5.28 -5.21 3.50
C ARG A 382 -5.28 -5.53 5.00
N PHE A 383 -4.22 -6.14 5.49
CA PHE A 383 -4.13 -6.66 6.85
C PHE A 383 -3.10 -5.89 7.70
N LEU A 384 -3.33 -5.86 9.03
CA LEU A 384 -2.36 -5.36 9.98
C LEU A 384 -1.19 -6.37 10.15
N PRO A 385 0.04 -5.92 10.44
CA PRO A 385 0.43 -4.52 10.67
C PRO A 385 0.79 -3.75 9.39
N ASP A 386 0.91 -4.42 8.24
CA ASP A 386 1.45 -3.89 7.00
C ASP A 386 0.74 -2.62 6.52
N LYS A 387 -0.60 -2.63 6.48
CA LYS A 387 -1.39 -1.46 6.08
C LYS A 387 -1.14 -0.23 6.96
N ALA A 388 -0.90 -0.41 8.26
CA ALA A 388 -0.62 0.69 9.17
C ALA A 388 0.83 1.18 9.05
N ILE A 389 1.76 0.28 8.79
CA ILE A 389 3.17 0.61 8.51
C ILE A 389 3.27 1.43 7.23
N ASP A 390 2.58 1.02 6.17
CA ASP A 390 2.57 1.74 4.90
C ASP A 390 1.97 3.15 5.04
N LEU A 391 0.92 3.33 5.85
CA LEU A 391 0.38 4.66 6.13
C LEU A 391 1.40 5.56 6.82
N MET A 392 2.10 5.03 7.80
CA MET A 392 3.15 5.75 8.52
C MET A 392 4.32 6.09 7.58
N ASP A 393 4.72 5.17 6.74
CA ASP A 393 5.79 5.35 5.76
C ASP A 393 5.43 6.42 4.72
N GLU A 394 4.23 6.35 4.13
CA GLU A 394 3.77 7.34 3.14
C GLU A 394 3.59 8.73 3.75
N ALA A 395 3.04 8.83 4.97
CA ALA A 395 2.90 10.11 5.66
C ALA A 395 4.28 10.73 5.95
N ALA A 396 5.24 9.93 6.40
CA ALA A 396 6.61 10.38 6.64
C ALA A 396 7.32 10.79 5.34
N ALA A 397 7.13 10.02 4.26
CA ALA A 397 7.67 10.34 2.94
C ALA A 397 7.08 11.65 2.38
N LYS A 398 5.77 11.86 2.54
CA LYS A 398 5.09 13.10 2.15
C LYS A 398 5.65 14.29 2.90
N LEU A 399 5.75 14.21 4.23
CA LEU A 399 6.28 15.29 5.05
C LEU A 399 7.73 15.62 4.70
N ARG A 400 8.57 14.61 4.42
CA ARG A 400 9.93 14.80 3.92
C ARG A 400 9.94 15.57 2.60
N MET A 401 9.06 15.20 1.66
CA MET A 401 8.95 15.86 0.37
C MET A 401 8.50 17.33 0.55
N GLU A 402 7.52 17.60 1.41
CA GLU A 402 7.07 18.96 1.73
C GLU A 402 8.18 19.80 2.34
N ARG A 403 8.97 19.22 3.24
CA ARG A 403 10.13 19.89 3.87
C ARG A 403 11.22 20.23 2.85
N ASP A 404 11.50 19.33 1.93
CA ASP A 404 12.55 19.49 0.92
C ASP A 404 12.08 20.37 -0.26
N SER A 405 10.77 20.57 -0.41
CA SER A 405 10.12 21.40 -1.45
C SER A 405 9.94 22.84 -1.00
N VAL A 406 9.67 23.69 -1.99
CA VAL A 406 9.25 25.07 -1.73
C VAL A 406 7.82 25.06 -1.15
N PRO A 407 7.53 25.81 -0.06
CA PRO A 407 6.18 25.90 0.49
C PRO A 407 5.15 26.34 -0.57
N GLU A 408 3.93 25.81 -0.46
CA GLU A 408 2.85 26.07 -1.43
C GLU A 408 2.56 27.57 -1.57
N GLU A 409 2.56 28.30 -0.46
CA GLU A 409 2.36 29.75 -0.42
C GLU A 409 3.44 30.50 -1.22
N LEU A 410 4.70 30.09 -1.09
CA LEU A 410 5.81 30.71 -1.83
C LEU A 410 5.74 30.34 -3.33
N ASP A 411 5.32 29.13 -3.66
CA ASP A 411 5.13 28.71 -5.04
C ASP A 411 3.95 29.45 -5.70
N GLU A 412 2.84 29.68 -4.98
CA GLU A 412 1.71 30.50 -5.46
C GLU A 412 2.14 31.94 -5.73
N ILE A 413 2.87 32.58 -4.80
CA ILE A 413 3.40 33.94 -4.99
C ILE A 413 4.31 33.99 -6.22
N THR A 414 5.19 33.01 -6.36
CA THR A 414 6.13 32.92 -7.50
C THR A 414 5.40 32.73 -8.83
N ARG A 415 4.36 31.89 -8.86
CA ARG A 415 3.51 31.68 -10.06
C ARG A 415 2.74 32.95 -10.41
N ARG A 416 2.13 33.60 -9.42
CA ARG A 416 1.37 34.82 -9.62
C ARG A 416 2.29 35.95 -10.15
N LEU A 417 3.49 36.05 -9.59
CA LEU A 417 4.48 37.01 -10.02
C LEU A 417 4.89 36.79 -11.49
N LYS A 418 5.17 35.55 -11.88
CA LYS A 418 5.46 35.19 -13.28
C LYS A 418 4.31 35.55 -14.22
N GLN A 419 3.07 35.29 -13.77
CA GLN A 419 1.88 35.62 -14.56
C GLN A 419 1.76 37.12 -14.80
N LEU A 420 1.93 37.94 -13.77
CA LEU A 420 1.88 39.39 -13.87
C LEU A 420 3.05 39.96 -14.69
N GLU A 421 4.25 39.39 -14.58
CA GLU A 421 5.37 39.77 -15.43
C GLU A 421 5.11 39.49 -16.91
N ILE A 422 4.47 38.37 -17.25
CA ILE A 422 4.07 38.05 -18.63
C ILE A 422 2.99 39.02 -19.11
N GLU A 423 2.01 39.31 -18.26
CA GLU A 423 0.93 40.25 -18.58
C GLU A 423 1.48 41.66 -18.81
N ARG A 424 2.39 42.11 -17.95
CA ARG A 424 3.10 43.42 -18.10
C ARG A 424 3.85 43.51 -19.45
N GLU A 425 4.59 42.47 -19.84
CA GLU A 425 5.30 42.44 -21.09
C GLU A 425 4.36 42.42 -22.32
N ALA A 426 3.17 41.81 -22.19
CA ALA A 426 2.15 41.83 -23.23
C ALA A 426 1.54 43.26 -23.37
N ILE A 427 1.19 43.88 -22.25
CA ILE A 427 0.58 45.25 -22.24
C ILE A 427 1.58 46.33 -22.64
N LYS A 428 2.86 46.15 -22.41
CA LYS A 428 3.92 47.06 -22.89
C LYS A 428 3.89 47.24 -24.42
N ARG A 429 3.42 46.24 -25.17
CA ARG A 429 3.27 46.32 -26.61
C ARG A 429 2.06 47.15 -27.04
N GLU A 430 1.08 47.35 -26.14
CA GLU A 430 -0.15 48.10 -26.37
C GLU A 430 -0.05 49.58 -25.90
N ASN A 431 1.07 49.97 -25.25
CA ASN A 431 1.34 51.32 -24.73
C ASN A 431 0.32 51.88 -23.69
N ASP A 432 -0.34 51.00 -22.91
CA ASP A 432 -1.24 51.40 -21.83
C ASP A 432 -0.44 51.71 -20.54
N THR A 433 -0.06 53.00 -20.39
CA THR A 433 0.80 53.46 -19.29
C THR A 433 0.18 53.31 -17.91
N ASP A 434 -1.16 53.43 -17.78
CA ASP A 434 -1.85 53.39 -16.49
C ASP A 434 -1.94 51.96 -15.97
N LYS A 435 -2.23 50.97 -16.84
CA LYS A 435 -2.22 49.55 -16.49
C LYS A 435 -0.81 49.05 -16.17
N ILE A 436 0.21 49.49 -16.90
CA ILE A 436 1.60 49.16 -16.62
C ILE A 436 1.99 49.63 -15.22
N ALA A 437 1.62 50.88 -14.82
CA ALA A 437 1.93 51.40 -13.50
C ALA A 437 1.22 50.62 -12.37
N GLN A 438 -0.01 50.15 -12.59
CA GLN A 438 -0.72 49.29 -11.65
C GLN A 438 -0.03 47.93 -11.50
N LEU A 439 0.32 47.28 -12.61
CA LEU A 439 1.01 46.01 -12.61
C LEU A 439 2.41 46.10 -11.96
N ASP A 440 3.15 47.15 -12.25
CA ASP A 440 4.47 47.37 -11.63
C ASP A 440 4.37 47.50 -10.10
N LYS A 441 3.31 48.14 -9.59
CA LYS A 441 3.06 48.25 -8.17
C LYS A 441 2.74 46.88 -7.55
N GLU A 442 1.83 46.11 -8.17
CA GLU A 442 1.44 44.75 -7.72
C GLU A 442 2.65 43.78 -7.77
N ILE A 443 3.46 43.85 -8.82
CA ILE A 443 4.69 43.08 -8.96
C ILE A 443 5.71 43.44 -7.86
N ALA A 444 5.86 44.75 -7.54
CA ALA A 444 6.77 45.17 -6.49
C ALA A 444 6.33 44.65 -5.11
N GLU A 445 5.04 44.77 -4.78
CA GLU A 445 4.46 44.27 -3.53
C GLU A 445 4.63 42.72 -3.40
N LEU A 446 4.39 41.99 -4.47
CA LEU A 446 4.57 40.53 -4.49
C LEU A 446 6.04 40.11 -4.43
N LYS A 447 6.98 40.89 -5.02
CA LYS A 447 8.43 40.65 -4.91
C LYS A 447 8.95 40.86 -3.50
N ASP A 448 8.44 41.88 -2.82
CA ASP A 448 8.78 42.10 -1.40
C ASP A 448 8.26 40.96 -0.53
N GLN A 449 7.04 40.49 -0.79
CA GLN A 449 6.48 39.33 -0.12
C GLN A 449 7.30 38.08 -0.41
N GLU A 450 7.59 37.76 -1.69
CA GLU A 450 8.41 36.60 -2.09
C GLU A 450 9.76 36.63 -1.37
N THR A 451 10.44 37.79 -1.34
CA THR A 451 11.74 37.92 -0.69
C THR A 451 11.66 37.67 0.82
N SER A 452 10.62 38.19 1.47
CA SER A 452 10.37 38.01 2.91
C SER A 452 10.07 36.54 3.25
N PHE A 453 9.17 35.93 2.51
CA PHE A 453 8.80 34.50 2.68
C PHE A 453 10.01 33.58 2.42
N LYS A 454 10.76 33.86 1.35
CA LYS A 454 11.94 33.07 1.00
C LYS A 454 13.03 33.15 2.06
N ALA A 455 13.30 34.34 2.61
CA ALA A 455 14.26 34.51 3.69
C ALA A 455 13.84 33.80 4.97
N LYS A 456 12.54 33.81 5.32
CA LYS A 456 12.01 33.10 6.46
C LYS A 456 12.14 31.59 6.25
N TRP A 457 11.73 31.09 5.10
CA TRP A 457 11.82 29.67 4.73
C TRP A 457 13.27 29.15 4.72
N GLU A 458 14.22 29.91 4.10
CA GLU A 458 15.64 29.54 4.09
C GLU A 458 16.22 29.53 5.53
N GLY A 459 15.79 30.46 6.38
CA GLY A 459 16.16 30.52 7.79
C GLY A 459 15.69 29.28 8.55
N GLU A 460 14.42 28.91 8.42
CA GLU A 460 13.86 27.70 9.04
C GLU A 460 14.55 26.44 8.48
N LYS A 461 14.73 26.34 7.17
CA LYS A 461 15.39 25.21 6.51
C LYS A 461 16.82 24.97 7.00
N ASN A 462 17.58 26.05 7.21
CA ASN A 462 18.94 25.94 7.72
C ASN A 462 18.97 25.41 9.16
N LEU A 463 18.05 25.86 10.03
CA LEU A 463 17.93 25.36 11.39
C LEU A 463 17.54 23.88 11.41
N VAL A 464 16.57 23.49 10.59
CA VAL A 464 16.12 22.09 10.46
C VAL A 464 17.26 21.19 9.95
N ASN A 465 17.98 21.63 8.93
CA ASN A 465 19.13 20.87 8.40
C ASN A 465 20.23 20.68 9.46
N LYS A 466 20.45 21.68 10.32
CA LYS A 466 21.43 21.58 11.40
C LYS A 466 21.00 20.56 12.46
N ILE A 467 19.73 20.60 12.88
CA ILE A 467 19.16 19.56 13.77
C ILE A 467 19.38 18.17 13.18
N GLN A 468 19.18 18.03 11.88
CA GLN A 468 19.31 16.75 11.19
C GLN A 468 20.77 16.26 11.17
N GLN A 469 21.72 17.15 10.87
CA GLN A 469 23.15 16.81 10.90
C GLN A 469 23.58 16.37 12.31
N ASP A 470 23.12 17.07 13.34
CA ASP A 470 23.44 16.72 14.74
C ASP A 470 22.83 15.36 15.11
N LYS A 471 21.62 15.02 14.64
CA LYS A 471 21.01 13.68 14.83
C LYS A 471 21.78 12.57 14.12
N GLU A 472 22.23 12.80 12.89
CA GLU A 472 23.07 11.84 12.14
C GLU A 472 24.40 11.59 12.86
N GLU A 473 25.01 12.63 13.41
CA GLU A 473 26.24 12.51 14.17
C GLU A 473 26.02 11.74 15.49
N ILE A 474 24.87 11.95 16.16
CA ILE A 474 24.48 11.18 17.35
C ILE A 474 24.36 9.69 17.03
N GLU A 475 23.72 9.31 15.92
CA GLU A 475 23.61 7.91 15.51
C GLU A 475 24.96 7.28 15.22
N HIS A 476 25.79 7.99 14.48
CA HIS A 476 27.13 7.52 14.18
C HIS A 476 27.95 7.31 15.47
N LEU A 477 27.85 8.24 16.42
CA LEU A 477 28.53 8.14 17.71
C LEU A 477 27.97 7.01 18.59
N LYS A 478 26.66 6.74 18.57
CA LYS A 478 26.06 5.60 19.26
C LYS A 478 26.61 4.28 18.70
N PHE A 479 26.67 4.16 17.38
CA PHE A 479 27.23 2.97 16.72
C PHE A 479 28.72 2.79 17.05
N GLU A 480 29.49 3.88 17.08
CA GLU A 480 30.91 3.87 17.46
C GLU A 480 31.09 3.46 18.94
N ALA A 481 30.21 3.95 19.83
CA ALA A 481 30.23 3.56 21.24
C ALA A 481 29.94 2.06 21.45
N ASP A 482 28.94 1.53 20.75
CA ASP A 482 28.60 0.10 20.81
C ASP A 482 29.72 -0.79 20.25
N ARG A 483 30.42 -0.31 19.23
CA ARG A 483 31.58 -0.98 18.69
C ARG A 483 32.77 -0.96 19.69
N ALA A 484 33.06 0.21 20.26
CA ALA A 484 34.10 0.39 21.24
C ALA A 484 33.85 -0.44 22.52
N GLU A 485 32.60 -0.58 22.94
CA GLU A 485 32.18 -1.41 24.08
C GLU A 485 32.43 -2.90 23.81
N ARG A 486 32.17 -3.39 22.59
CA ARG A 486 32.51 -4.76 22.18
C ARG A 486 34.01 -5.02 22.10
N GLU A 487 34.79 -4.00 21.75
CA GLU A 487 36.27 -4.03 21.71
C GLU A 487 36.91 -3.84 23.10
N GLY A 488 36.11 -3.56 24.15
CA GLY A 488 36.57 -3.35 25.52
C GLY A 488 37.22 -1.98 25.77
N ASN A 489 37.04 -1.03 24.89
CA ASN A 489 37.59 0.33 25.01
C ASN A 489 36.59 1.26 25.74
N TYR A 490 36.53 1.10 27.05
CA TYR A 490 35.62 1.84 27.93
C TYR A 490 35.91 3.34 28.03
N GLU A 491 37.18 3.74 27.82
CA GLU A 491 37.55 5.17 27.81
C GLU A 491 36.91 5.92 26.66
N ARG A 492 36.93 5.31 25.47
CA ARG A 492 36.25 5.86 24.30
C ARG A 492 34.75 5.89 24.46
N VAL A 493 34.15 4.84 25.05
CA VAL A 493 32.72 4.79 25.36
C VAL A 493 32.30 5.92 26.29
N ALA A 494 33.09 6.18 27.32
CA ALA A 494 32.82 7.26 28.29
C ALA A 494 32.92 8.66 27.63
N GLU A 495 33.95 8.87 26.82
CA GLU A 495 34.10 10.12 26.05
C GLU A 495 32.90 10.38 25.17
N ILE A 496 32.44 9.39 24.40
CA ILE A 496 31.31 9.52 23.51
C ILE A 496 30.01 9.76 24.27
N ARG A 497 29.68 8.91 25.26
CA ARG A 497 28.41 8.98 25.99
C ARG A 497 28.28 10.20 26.88
N TYR A 498 29.32 10.61 27.58
CA TYR A 498 29.23 11.68 28.59
C TYR A 498 29.65 13.06 28.09
N SER A 499 30.36 13.14 26.97
CA SER A 499 30.81 14.41 26.42
C SER A 499 30.11 14.73 25.10
N ARG A 500 30.39 13.96 24.04
CA ARG A 500 29.94 14.30 22.68
C ARG A 500 28.43 14.21 22.50
N LEU A 501 27.81 13.10 22.92
CA LEU A 501 26.35 12.93 22.79
C LEU A 501 25.60 14.00 23.56
N LYS A 502 26.04 14.32 24.78
CA LYS A 502 25.39 15.36 25.59
C LYS A 502 25.48 16.73 24.96
N THR A 503 26.65 17.08 24.37
CA THR A 503 26.80 18.38 23.69
C THR A 503 25.85 18.50 22.49
N LEU A 504 25.78 17.47 21.66
CA LEU A 504 24.88 17.47 20.51
C LEU A 504 23.40 17.49 20.90
N GLU A 505 23.02 16.79 21.96
CA GLU A 505 21.65 16.83 22.50
C GLU A 505 21.26 18.24 23.01
N ASP A 506 22.19 18.92 23.67
CA ASP A 506 21.98 20.29 24.15
C ASP A 506 21.95 21.30 22.99
N ASP A 507 22.76 21.11 21.93
CA ASP A 507 22.71 21.90 20.72
C ASP A 507 21.37 21.72 19.99
N ILE A 508 20.88 20.51 19.84
CA ILE A 508 19.54 20.24 19.27
C ILE A 508 18.44 20.98 20.05
N LYS A 509 18.46 20.91 21.38
CA LYS A 509 17.48 21.62 22.23
C LYS A 509 17.53 23.13 22.04
N ASN A 510 18.74 23.70 21.91
CA ASN A 510 18.91 25.14 21.69
C ASN A 510 18.38 25.56 20.30
N ILE A 511 18.69 24.78 19.26
CA ILE A 511 18.22 25.05 17.91
C ILE A 511 16.69 24.88 17.84
N GLN A 512 16.10 23.90 18.51
CA GLN A 512 14.65 23.73 18.59
C GLN A 512 13.97 24.94 19.26
N LYS A 513 14.57 25.51 20.33
CA LYS A 513 14.05 26.74 20.92
C LYS A 513 14.14 27.95 19.98
N GLN A 514 15.24 28.04 19.23
CA GLN A 514 15.38 29.08 18.21
C GLN A 514 14.32 28.93 17.10
N LEU A 515 14.09 27.71 16.64
CA LEU A 515 13.09 27.41 15.63
C LEU A 515 11.68 27.81 16.10
N GLN A 516 11.29 27.43 17.32
CA GLN A 516 10.02 27.83 17.94
C GLN A 516 9.85 29.34 18.05
N THR A 517 10.93 30.06 18.35
CA THR A 517 10.90 31.54 18.45
C THR A 517 10.76 32.20 17.07
N THR A 518 11.37 31.62 16.05
CA THR A 518 11.34 32.12 14.67
C THR A 518 9.98 31.83 14.01
N GLN A 519 9.35 30.74 14.33
CA GLN A 519 8.06 30.32 13.77
C GLN A 519 6.87 31.18 14.25
N GLY A 520 6.92 31.75 15.46
CA GLY A 520 5.96 32.77 15.93
C GLY A 520 4.48 32.40 15.85
N GLY A 521 4.15 31.11 15.71
CA GLY A 521 2.78 30.59 15.62
C GLY A 521 2.39 29.98 14.26
N GLU A 522 3.09 30.31 13.18
CA GLU A 522 2.89 29.73 11.84
C GLU A 522 4.21 29.12 11.34
N ALA A 523 4.37 27.82 11.51
CA ALA A 523 5.53 27.09 11.02
C ALA A 523 5.42 26.87 9.50
N MET A 524 6.41 27.31 8.73
CA MET A 524 6.49 27.03 7.29
C MET A 524 6.98 25.60 7.01
N ILE A 525 7.79 25.04 7.91
CA ILE A 525 8.33 23.70 7.80
C ILE A 525 7.84 22.89 8.99
N ARG A 526 7.05 21.84 8.71
CA ARG A 526 6.63 20.85 9.71
C ARG A 526 7.65 19.73 9.77
N GLU A 527 8.00 19.30 10.97
CA GLU A 527 8.98 18.24 11.21
C GLU A 527 8.34 16.96 11.77
N GLU A 528 7.09 17.02 12.17
CA GLU A 528 6.42 15.93 12.88
C GLU A 528 5.23 15.43 12.08
N VAL A 529 5.17 14.10 11.89
CA VAL A 529 3.99 13.41 11.36
C VAL A 529 2.95 13.32 12.47
N THR A 530 1.77 13.81 12.19
CA THR A 530 0.63 13.85 13.11
C THR A 530 -0.46 12.86 12.72
N ALA A 531 -1.45 12.69 13.57
CA ALA A 531 -2.65 11.91 13.25
C ALA A 531 -3.41 12.46 12.02
N GLU A 532 -3.33 13.78 11.79
CA GLU A 532 -3.95 14.43 10.63
C GLU A 532 -3.27 14.06 9.32
N ASP A 533 -1.94 13.96 9.31
CA ASP A 533 -1.19 13.52 8.13
C ASP A 533 -1.54 12.08 7.76
N ILE A 534 -1.67 11.20 8.75
CA ILE A 534 -2.14 9.82 8.54
C ILE A 534 -3.56 9.83 7.98
N ALA A 535 -4.46 10.62 8.55
CA ALA A 535 -5.84 10.74 8.06
C ALA A 535 -5.91 11.24 6.62
N GLU A 536 -5.01 12.13 6.22
CA GLU A 536 -4.92 12.61 4.85
C GLU A 536 -4.49 11.51 3.88
N VAL A 537 -3.51 10.68 4.26
CA VAL A 537 -3.09 9.52 3.45
C VAL A 537 -4.24 8.52 3.32
N VAL A 538 -4.94 8.21 4.42
CA VAL A 538 -6.13 7.34 4.40
C VAL A 538 -7.20 7.92 3.47
N SER A 539 -7.43 9.24 3.55
CA SER A 539 -8.39 9.93 2.66
C SER A 539 -8.04 9.78 1.18
N ARG A 540 -6.75 9.85 0.87
CA ARG A 540 -6.24 9.67 -0.50
C ARG A 540 -6.41 8.24 -1.00
N TRP A 541 -6.15 7.24 -0.17
CA TRP A 541 -6.26 5.83 -0.54
C TRP A 541 -7.70 5.38 -0.70
N THR A 542 -8.56 5.83 0.21
CA THR A 542 -9.95 5.37 0.30
C THR A 542 -10.94 6.27 -0.44
N GLY A 543 -10.56 7.51 -0.74
CA GLY A 543 -11.46 8.54 -1.23
C GLY A 543 -12.40 9.10 -0.16
N ILE A 544 -12.23 8.73 1.12
CA ILE A 544 -13.06 9.15 2.24
C ILE A 544 -12.42 10.39 2.88
N PRO A 545 -13.12 11.51 3.10
CA PRO A 545 -12.54 12.73 3.67
C PRO A 545 -12.29 12.60 5.19
N VAL A 546 -11.42 11.70 5.60
CA VAL A 546 -11.15 11.33 7.01
C VAL A 546 -10.62 12.51 7.82
N THR A 547 -9.83 13.40 7.22
CA THR A 547 -9.29 14.61 7.87
C THR A 547 -10.38 15.53 8.41
N ARG A 548 -11.45 15.74 7.64
CA ARG A 548 -12.60 16.54 8.07
C ARG A 548 -13.42 15.84 9.15
N MET A 549 -13.32 14.52 9.24
CA MET A 549 -14.07 13.72 10.21
C MET A 549 -13.45 13.73 11.62
N LEU A 550 -12.12 13.85 11.74
CA LEU A 550 -11.44 13.81 13.04
C LEU A 550 -11.64 15.07 13.89
N GLN A 551 -11.64 16.25 13.27
CA GLN A 551 -11.73 17.53 14.00
C GLN A 551 -13.14 17.94 14.37
N SER A 552 -14.15 17.51 13.62
CA SER A 552 -15.53 17.97 13.80
C SER A 552 -16.53 16.86 14.10
N GLU A 553 -16.10 15.61 14.24
CA GLU A 553 -17.03 14.48 14.42
C GLU A 553 -17.90 14.65 15.69
N ARG A 554 -17.33 15.09 16.78
CA ARG A 554 -18.06 15.31 18.03
C ARG A 554 -19.09 16.42 17.91
N ASP A 555 -18.67 17.56 17.40
CA ASP A 555 -19.54 18.73 17.25
C ASP A 555 -20.60 18.51 16.16
N LYS A 556 -20.21 17.90 15.06
CA LYS A 556 -21.15 17.51 14.00
C LYS A 556 -22.23 16.54 14.50
N LEU A 557 -21.84 15.52 15.24
CA LEU A 557 -22.81 14.54 15.76
C LEU A 557 -23.74 15.14 16.82
N LEU A 558 -23.28 16.12 17.57
CA LEU A 558 -24.12 16.84 18.53
C LEU A 558 -25.18 17.74 17.86
N HIS A 559 -24.82 18.34 16.71
CA HIS A 559 -25.70 19.24 15.95
C HIS A 559 -26.32 18.56 14.70
N LEU A 560 -26.33 17.24 14.66
CA LEU A 560 -26.77 16.48 13.48
C LEU A 560 -28.23 16.79 13.10
N GLU A 561 -29.15 16.94 14.11
CA GLU A 561 -30.54 17.28 13.83
C GLU A 561 -30.66 18.66 13.16
N GLU A 562 -29.97 19.67 13.66
CA GLU A 562 -30.03 21.03 13.12
C GLU A 562 -29.56 21.06 11.66
N GLU A 563 -28.52 20.34 11.36
CA GLU A 563 -27.99 20.26 10.02
C GLU A 563 -28.91 19.50 9.06
N LEU A 564 -29.49 18.40 9.51
CA LEU A 564 -30.45 17.66 8.70
C LEU A 564 -31.72 18.49 8.41
N HIS A 565 -32.17 19.31 9.37
CA HIS A 565 -33.31 20.23 9.20
C HIS A 565 -33.05 21.34 8.17
N LYS A 566 -31.80 21.72 7.91
CA LYS A 566 -31.49 22.67 6.83
C LYS A 566 -31.91 22.15 5.44
N ARG A 567 -32.00 20.85 5.29
CA ARG A 567 -32.29 20.18 4.02
C ARG A 567 -33.64 19.45 4.03
N VAL A 568 -34.04 18.88 5.15
CA VAL A 568 -35.29 18.14 5.36
C VAL A 568 -36.21 18.94 6.26
N ILE A 569 -37.33 19.39 5.70
CA ILE A 569 -38.32 20.17 6.43
C ILE A 569 -39.34 19.25 7.08
N GLY A 570 -39.68 19.54 8.32
CA GLY A 570 -40.54 18.66 9.12
C GLY A 570 -39.82 17.36 9.54
N GLN A 571 -40.62 16.33 9.86
CA GLN A 571 -40.12 14.98 10.18
C GLN A 571 -39.18 14.93 11.42
N ASP A 572 -39.46 15.74 12.44
CA ASP A 572 -38.62 15.90 13.62
C ASP A 572 -38.34 14.58 14.32
N GLU A 573 -39.35 13.71 14.45
CA GLU A 573 -39.20 12.39 15.04
C GLU A 573 -38.23 11.50 14.22
N ALA A 574 -38.37 11.55 12.91
CA ALA A 574 -37.52 10.77 12.00
C ALA A 574 -36.06 11.23 12.08
N ILE A 575 -35.82 12.52 12.07
CA ILE A 575 -34.51 13.13 12.17
C ILE A 575 -33.87 12.81 13.53
N SER A 576 -34.61 12.93 14.62
CA SER A 576 -34.13 12.63 15.96
C SER A 576 -33.79 11.15 16.14
N ALA A 577 -34.63 10.22 15.63
CA ALA A 577 -34.37 8.79 15.70
C ALA A 577 -33.10 8.42 14.94
N VAL A 578 -32.92 8.95 13.72
CA VAL A 578 -31.73 8.73 12.90
C VAL A 578 -30.49 9.29 13.57
N ALA A 579 -30.55 10.51 14.09
CA ALA A 579 -29.42 11.14 14.77
C ALA A 579 -28.97 10.35 16.01
N ASN A 580 -29.94 9.89 16.81
CA ASN A 580 -29.66 9.08 18.01
C ASN A 580 -29.05 7.72 17.68
N ALA A 581 -29.51 7.04 16.62
CA ALA A 581 -28.92 5.77 16.18
C ALA A 581 -27.48 5.94 15.69
N VAL A 582 -27.23 6.99 14.91
CA VAL A 582 -25.86 7.30 14.45
C VAL A 582 -24.95 7.66 15.63
N ARG A 583 -25.43 8.44 16.60
CA ARG A 583 -24.68 8.78 17.81
C ARG A 583 -24.34 7.54 18.63
N ARG A 584 -25.29 6.62 18.85
CA ARG A 584 -25.06 5.35 19.59
C ARG A 584 -23.94 4.55 18.95
N SER A 585 -24.00 4.39 17.63
CA SER A 585 -22.97 3.66 16.89
C SER A 585 -21.58 4.31 17.00
N ARG A 586 -21.54 5.65 16.86
CA ARG A 586 -20.28 6.40 16.92
C ARG A 586 -19.67 6.48 18.33
N ALA A 587 -20.51 6.42 19.35
CA ALA A 587 -20.07 6.35 20.74
C ALA A 587 -19.56 4.95 21.15
N GLY A 588 -19.57 3.97 20.23
CA GLY A 588 -19.13 2.60 20.52
C GLY A 588 -20.13 1.80 21.38
N LEU A 589 -21.39 2.25 21.46
CA LEU A 589 -22.46 1.62 22.26
C LEU A 589 -23.27 0.59 21.46
N GLN A 590 -22.81 0.25 20.25
CA GLN A 590 -23.43 -0.74 19.37
C GLN A 590 -22.42 -1.85 19.04
N ASP A 591 -22.91 -3.03 18.62
CA ASP A 591 -22.07 -4.14 18.21
C ASP A 591 -21.17 -3.74 17.02
N PRO A 592 -19.84 -3.79 17.18
CA PRO A 592 -18.89 -3.38 16.12
C PRO A 592 -18.94 -4.26 14.87
N LYS A 593 -19.66 -5.40 14.92
CA LYS A 593 -19.86 -6.29 13.77
C LYS A 593 -20.96 -5.81 12.85
N LYS A 594 -21.88 -4.97 13.32
CA LYS A 594 -23.05 -4.51 12.55
C LYS A 594 -22.75 -3.24 11.73
N PRO A 595 -23.58 -2.91 10.71
CA PRO A 595 -23.59 -1.60 10.07
C PRO A 595 -23.73 -0.44 11.08
N ILE A 596 -23.36 0.78 10.69
CA ILE A 596 -23.48 1.97 11.55
C ILE A 596 -24.89 2.13 12.07
N ALA A 597 -25.87 1.98 11.19
CA ALA A 597 -27.29 1.99 11.52
C ALA A 597 -28.12 1.34 10.41
N SER A 598 -29.30 0.87 10.75
CA SER A 598 -30.26 0.26 9.83
C SER A 598 -31.68 0.79 10.10
N PHE A 599 -32.34 1.31 9.05
CA PHE A 599 -33.62 1.97 9.15
C PHE A 599 -34.62 1.44 8.15
N ILE A 600 -35.92 1.40 8.53
CA ILE A 600 -37.03 1.30 7.60
C ILE A 600 -37.82 2.62 7.69
N PHE A 601 -37.94 3.32 6.57
CA PHE A 601 -38.70 4.53 6.41
C PHE A 601 -40.06 4.21 5.77
N LEU A 602 -41.12 4.36 6.54
CA LEU A 602 -42.51 4.15 6.13
C LEU A 602 -43.17 5.49 5.81
N GLY A 603 -44.14 5.52 4.91
CA GLY A 603 -44.93 6.72 4.62
C GLY A 603 -45.20 6.95 3.15
N THR A 604 -45.99 7.97 2.88
CA THR A 604 -46.41 8.34 1.50
C THR A 604 -45.24 8.84 0.66
N THR A 605 -45.40 8.85 -0.64
CA THR A 605 -44.39 9.42 -1.53
C THR A 605 -44.25 10.93 -1.34
N GLY A 606 -43.03 11.47 -1.52
CA GLY A 606 -42.80 12.92 -1.45
C GLY A 606 -42.73 13.51 -0.04
N THR A 607 -42.65 12.69 1.01
CA THR A 607 -42.54 13.13 2.42
C THR A 607 -41.10 13.36 2.87
N GLY A 608 -40.09 13.11 2.01
CA GLY A 608 -38.69 13.41 2.32
C GLY A 608 -37.80 12.20 2.62
N LYS A 609 -38.30 10.94 2.53
CA LYS A 609 -37.54 9.71 2.82
C LYS A 609 -36.18 9.65 2.12
N THR A 610 -36.15 9.81 0.80
CA THR A 610 -34.93 9.80 -0.03
C THR A 610 -34.07 11.05 0.22
N GLU A 611 -34.67 12.19 0.52
CA GLU A 611 -33.94 13.43 0.81
C GLU A 611 -33.19 13.34 2.13
N LEU A 612 -33.77 12.69 3.15
CA LEU A 612 -33.09 12.42 4.41
C LEU A 612 -31.87 11.49 4.20
N ALA A 613 -32.00 10.46 3.36
CA ALA A 613 -30.87 9.60 3.01
C ALA A 613 -29.73 10.38 2.32
N LYS A 614 -30.09 11.31 1.41
CA LYS A 614 -29.11 12.20 0.77
C LYS A 614 -28.48 13.19 1.75
N ALA A 615 -29.27 13.78 2.64
CA ALA A 615 -28.79 14.69 3.64
C ALA A 615 -27.80 14.00 4.61
N LEU A 616 -28.08 12.75 4.98
CA LEU A 616 -27.18 11.93 5.78
C LEU A 616 -25.87 11.65 5.04
N ALA A 617 -25.93 11.28 3.76
CA ALA A 617 -24.75 11.04 2.96
C ALA A 617 -23.89 12.31 2.85
N GLU A 618 -24.49 13.45 2.54
CA GLU A 618 -23.81 14.74 2.45
C GLU A 618 -23.16 15.14 3.77
N TYR A 619 -23.90 14.99 4.86
CA TYR A 619 -23.42 15.46 6.17
C TYR A 619 -22.36 14.54 6.78
N LEU A 620 -22.59 13.22 6.77
CA LEU A 620 -21.68 12.26 7.37
C LEU A 620 -20.47 11.94 6.52
N PHE A 621 -20.63 11.99 5.19
CA PHE A 621 -19.61 11.58 4.23
C PHE A 621 -19.14 12.73 3.32
N ASN A 622 -19.62 13.96 3.57
CA ASN A 622 -19.32 15.21 2.85
C ASN A 622 -19.62 15.19 1.34
N ASP A 623 -20.39 14.21 0.87
CA ASP A 623 -20.76 14.10 -0.53
C ASP A 623 -22.08 13.34 -0.66
N GLU A 624 -23.10 13.96 -1.27
CA GLU A 624 -24.38 13.29 -1.52
C GLU A 624 -24.27 12.10 -2.50
N THR A 625 -23.18 12.03 -3.28
CA THR A 625 -22.91 10.90 -4.16
C THR A 625 -22.44 9.64 -3.40
N MET A 626 -22.08 9.77 -2.12
CA MET A 626 -21.81 8.65 -1.22
C MET A 626 -23.08 7.92 -0.78
N MET A 627 -24.02 7.85 -1.68
CA MET A 627 -25.26 7.08 -1.54
C MET A 627 -25.43 6.13 -2.73
N THR A 628 -25.59 4.85 -2.43
CA THR A 628 -25.96 3.82 -3.41
C THR A 628 -27.47 3.57 -3.31
N ARG A 629 -28.19 3.87 -4.36
CA ARG A 629 -29.64 3.60 -4.44
C ARG A 629 -29.91 2.36 -5.26
N ILE A 630 -30.67 1.43 -4.71
CA ILE A 630 -31.11 0.18 -5.36
C ILE A 630 -32.63 0.13 -5.28
N ASP A 631 -33.29 0.13 -6.43
CA ASP A 631 -34.74 0.04 -6.55
C ASP A 631 -35.16 -1.43 -6.51
N MET A 632 -35.89 -1.82 -5.47
CA MET A 632 -36.33 -3.21 -5.28
C MET A 632 -37.41 -3.65 -6.27
N SER A 633 -38.03 -2.74 -6.98
CA SER A 633 -38.94 -3.08 -8.08
C SER A 633 -38.25 -3.84 -9.24
N GLU A 634 -36.92 -3.69 -9.37
CA GLU A 634 -36.10 -4.44 -10.34
C GLU A 634 -35.70 -5.84 -9.84
N TYR A 635 -35.95 -6.17 -8.55
CA TYR A 635 -35.51 -7.39 -7.88
C TYR A 635 -36.69 -8.24 -7.37
N GLN A 636 -37.80 -8.26 -8.11
CA GLN A 636 -38.98 -9.04 -7.79
C GLN A 636 -38.82 -10.51 -8.14
N GLU A 637 -37.99 -10.85 -9.12
CA GLU A 637 -37.77 -12.20 -9.59
C GLU A 637 -36.48 -12.80 -8.99
N LYS A 638 -36.48 -14.12 -8.75
CA LYS A 638 -35.35 -14.85 -8.18
C LYS A 638 -34.04 -14.64 -8.96
N PHE A 639 -34.08 -14.60 -10.28
CA PHE A 639 -32.89 -14.40 -11.12
C PHE A 639 -32.30 -12.98 -10.96
N SER A 640 -33.12 -11.99 -10.67
CA SER A 640 -32.65 -10.62 -10.44
C SER A 640 -31.84 -10.50 -9.16
N VAL A 641 -32.11 -11.33 -8.14
CA VAL A 641 -31.41 -11.32 -6.85
C VAL A 641 -29.91 -11.61 -7.02
N SER A 642 -29.55 -12.51 -7.95
CA SER A 642 -28.14 -12.79 -8.23
C SER A 642 -27.35 -11.58 -8.75
N ARG A 643 -28.01 -10.56 -9.33
CA ARG A 643 -27.36 -9.31 -9.73
C ARG A 643 -26.86 -8.48 -8.54
N LEU A 644 -27.40 -8.69 -7.32
CA LEU A 644 -26.94 -7.98 -6.13
C LEU A 644 -25.56 -8.46 -5.67
N ILE A 645 -25.31 -9.78 -5.72
CA ILE A 645 -24.10 -10.42 -5.22
C ILE A 645 -23.20 -10.96 -6.34
N GLY A 646 -23.68 -10.93 -7.58
CA GLY A 646 -23.05 -11.49 -8.78
C GLY A 646 -23.64 -12.83 -9.24
N ALA A 647 -23.49 -13.14 -10.52
CA ALA A 647 -23.95 -14.39 -11.10
C ALA A 647 -23.07 -15.58 -10.67
N PRO A 648 -23.62 -16.79 -10.47
CA PRO A 648 -22.83 -17.99 -10.19
C PRO A 648 -21.85 -18.34 -11.34
N PRO A 649 -20.78 -19.09 -11.07
CA PRO A 649 -19.85 -19.55 -12.11
C PRO A 649 -20.58 -20.25 -13.25
N GLY A 650 -20.26 -19.86 -14.49
CA GLY A 650 -20.85 -20.43 -15.71
C GLY A 650 -22.10 -19.71 -16.23
N TYR A 651 -22.59 -18.68 -15.56
CA TYR A 651 -23.71 -17.86 -16.04
C TYR A 651 -23.19 -16.54 -16.65
N VAL A 652 -24.00 -15.98 -17.57
CA VAL A 652 -23.70 -14.68 -18.19
C VAL A 652 -23.68 -13.60 -17.11
N GLY A 653 -22.62 -12.75 -17.11
CA GLY A 653 -22.44 -11.70 -16.11
C GLY A 653 -21.59 -12.12 -14.89
N TYR A 654 -20.99 -13.30 -14.86
CA TYR A 654 -20.09 -13.75 -13.77
C TYR A 654 -18.92 -12.80 -13.55
N ASP A 655 -18.37 -12.24 -14.62
CA ASP A 655 -17.21 -11.34 -14.54
C ASP A 655 -17.55 -9.93 -14.07
N GLU A 656 -18.80 -9.50 -14.19
CA GLU A 656 -19.24 -8.13 -13.89
C GLU A 656 -19.33 -7.84 -12.37
N GLY A 657 -19.42 -8.88 -11.53
CA GLY A 657 -19.64 -8.72 -10.09
C GLY A 657 -21.09 -8.34 -9.73
N GLY A 658 -21.40 -8.28 -8.45
CA GLY A 658 -22.73 -7.88 -7.97
C GLY A 658 -22.89 -6.38 -7.83
N GLN A 659 -24.05 -5.84 -8.19
CA GLN A 659 -24.32 -4.39 -8.09
C GLN A 659 -24.15 -3.86 -6.67
N LEU A 660 -24.71 -4.54 -5.68
CA LEU A 660 -24.60 -4.16 -4.26
C LEU A 660 -23.16 -4.35 -3.76
N THR A 661 -22.57 -5.50 -4.01
CA THR A 661 -21.23 -5.85 -3.52
C THR A 661 -20.16 -4.97 -4.12
N GLU A 662 -20.20 -4.69 -5.43
CA GLU A 662 -19.24 -3.78 -6.07
C GLU A 662 -19.45 -2.31 -5.66
N ALA A 663 -20.69 -1.87 -5.49
CA ALA A 663 -20.95 -0.50 -5.04
C ALA A 663 -20.38 -0.24 -3.64
N VAL A 664 -20.62 -1.16 -2.70
CA VAL A 664 -20.10 -1.03 -1.33
C VAL A 664 -18.59 -1.27 -1.28
N ARG A 665 -18.04 -2.16 -2.09
CA ARG A 665 -16.60 -2.36 -2.19
C ARG A 665 -15.87 -1.09 -2.66
N ARG A 666 -16.47 -0.36 -3.62
CA ARG A 666 -15.90 0.92 -4.11
C ARG A 666 -16.15 2.08 -3.17
N LYS A 667 -17.27 2.06 -2.43
CA LYS A 667 -17.66 3.09 -1.47
C LYS A 667 -18.03 2.44 -0.13
N PRO A 668 -17.04 1.94 0.62
CA PRO A 668 -17.29 1.20 1.87
C PRO A 668 -17.86 2.08 2.99
N TYR A 669 -17.82 3.39 2.81
CA TYR A 669 -18.35 4.40 3.71
C TYR A 669 -19.44 5.19 3.01
N SER A 670 -20.65 4.69 3.07
CA SER A 670 -21.77 5.22 2.27
C SER A 670 -23.12 4.91 2.89
N VAL A 671 -24.15 5.58 2.38
CA VAL A 671 -25.56 5.22 2.62
C VAL A 671 -26.01 4.26 1.53
N VAL A 672 -26.54 3.12 1.91
CA VAL A 672 -27.16 2.17 1.00
C VAL A 672 -28.67 2.26 1.15
N LEU A 673 -29.32 2.75 0.12
CA LEU A 673 -30.77 2.96 0.07
C LEU A 673 -31.44 1.88 -0.77
N PHE A 674 -32.25 1.04 -0.14
CA PHE A 674 -33.14 0.09 -0.80
C PHE A 674 -34.53 0.71 -0.92
N ASP A 675 -34.92 1.09 -2.10
CA ASP A 675 -36.19 1.75 -2.36
C ASP A 675 -37.31 0.71 -2.62
N GLU A 676 -38.50 0.92 -2.06
CA GLU A 676 -39.67 0.04 -2.19
C GLU A 676 -39.39 -1.42 -1.77
N ILE A 677 -38.85 -1.61 -0.56
CA ILE A 677 -38.39 -2.91 -0.03
C ILE A 677 -39.49 -3.98 -0.04
N GLU A 678 -40.77 -3.59 0.07
CA GLU A 678 -41.95 -4.50 0.01
C GLU A 678 -42.10 -5.22 -1.33
N LYS A 679 -41.48 -4.73 -2.38
CA LYS A 679 -41.49 -5.36 -3.72
C LYS A 679 -40.38 -6.38 -3.92
N ALA A 680 -39.41 -6.45 -3.00
CA ALA A 680 -38.26 -7.34 -3.13
C ALA A 680 -38.64 -8.83 -3.05
N HIS A 681 -37.96 -9.64 -3.83
CA HIS A 681 -38.05 -11.11 -3.70
C HIS A 681 -37.61 -11.57 -2.30
N PRO A 682 -38.24 -12.62 -1.72
CA PRO A 682 -37.85 -13.10 -0.37
C PRO A 682 -36.38 -13.41 -0.17
N ASP A 683 -35.67 -13.81 -1.20
CA ASP A 683 -34.21 -14.09 -1.13
C ASP A 683 -33.38 -12.81 -0.89
N VAL A 684 -33.86 -11.64 -1.25
CA VAL A 684 -33.19 -10.35 -0.94
C VAL A 684 -33.11 -10.18 0.60
N PHE A 685 -34.16 -10.53 1.33
CA PHE A 685 -34.17 -10.44 2.78
C PHE A 685 -33.13 -11.37 3.40
N ASN A 686 -32.89 -12.56 2.81
CA ASN A 686 -31.85 -13.50 3.29
C ASN A 686 -30.44 -12.89 3.12
N ILE A 687 -30.18 -12.19 2.04
CA ILE A 687 -28.92 -11.46 1.80
C ILE A 687 -28.77 -10.33 2.83
N LEU A 688 -29.81 -9.54 3.03
CA LEU A 688 -29.79 -8.41 3.96
C LEU A 688 -29.67 -8.87 5.42
N LEU A 689 -30.23 -10.03 5.80
CA LEU A 689 -30.03 -10.61 7.13
C LEU A 689 -28.55 -10.82 7.44
N GLN A 690 -27.77 -11.33 6.48
CA GLN A 690 -26.32 -11.50 6.66
C GLN A 690 -25.62 -10.16 6.84
N VAL A 691 -26.03 -9.14 6.07
CA VAL A 691 -25.48 -7.77 6.20
C VAL A 691 -25.80 -7.18 7.58
N LEU A 692 -27.04 -7.34 8.06
CA LEU A 692 -27.49 -6.77 9.33
C LEU A 692 -26.93 -7.48 10.56
N ASP A 693 -26.66 -8.79 10.48
CA ASP A 693 -26.11 -9.57 11.58
C ASP A 693 -24.57 -9.47 11.66
N ASP A 694 -23.90 -9.69 10.52
CA ASP A 694 -22.45 -9.83 10.47
C ASP A 694 -21.73 -8.59 9.91
N GLY A 695 -22.46 -7.60 9.37
CA GLY A 695 -21.88 -6.42 8.69
C GLY A 695 -21.00 -6.77 7.50
N ARG A 696 -21.23 -7.91 6.88
CA ARG A 696 -20.46 -8.40 5.74
C ARG A 696 -21.31 -9.23 4.79
N LEU A 697 -20.90 -9.26 3.54
CA LEU A 697 -21.56 -10.06 2.51
C LEU A 697 -20.50 -10.68 1.59
N THR A 698 -20.61 -11.96 1.31
CA THR A 698 -19.69 -12.63 0.39
C THR A 698 -20.25 -12.58 -1.03
N ASP A 699 -19.45 -12.10 -1.99
CA ASP A 699 -19.82 -12.08 -3.40
C ASP A 699 -19.68 -13.46 -4.05
N ASN A 700 -20.14 -13.59 -5.28
CA ASN A 700 -20.06 -14.82 -6.06
C ASN A 700 -18.62 -15.27 -6.39
N LYS A 701 -17.63 -14.40 -6.24
CA LYS A 701 -16.19 -14.69 -6.41
C LYS A 701 -15.52 -15.10 -5.10
N GLY A 702 -16.30 -15.26 -4.02
CA GLY A 702 -15.79 -15.59 -2.68
C GLY A 702 -15.16 -14.43 -1.94
N ARG A 703 -15.26 -13.20 -2.44
CA ARG A 703 -14.70 -12.03 -1.79
C ARG A 703 -15.68 -11.50 -0.74
N MET A 704 -15.15 -11.21 0.44
CA MET A 704 -15.92 -10.64 1.55
C MET A 704 -16.00 -9.11 1.41
N VAL A 705 -17.23 -8.58 1.34
CA VAL A 705 -17.49 -7.14 1.27
C VAL A 705 -17.95 -6.66 2.64
N ASN A 706 -17.32 -5.61 3.13
CA ASN A 706 -17.54 -5.06 4.46
C ASN A 706 -18.60 -3.94 4.44
N PHE A 707 -19.68 -4.12 5.21
CA PHE A 707 -20.78 -3.17 5.38
C PHE A 707 -20.76 -2.44 6.73
N LYS A 708 -19.77 -2.68 7.59
CA LYS A 708 -19.74 -2.12 8.96
C LYS A 708 -19.71 -0.58 8.99
N ASN A 709 -19.22 0.03 7.93
CA ASN A 709 -19.14 1.49 7.80
C ASN A 709 -20.28 2.06 6.95
N THR A 710 -21.31 1.29 6.65
CA THR A 710 -22.47 1.74 5.88
C THR A 710 -23.67 2.04 6.78
N ILE A 711 -24.55 2.91 6.30
CA ILE A 711 -25.88 3.11 6.86
C ILE A 711 -26.88 2.48 5.88
N ILE A 712 -27.67 1.56 6.38
CA ILE A 712 -28.67 0.85 5.57
C ILE A 712 -30.01 1.54 5.76
N ILE A 713 -30.61 2.02 4.69
CA ILE A 713 -31.94 2.63 4.68
C ILE A 713 -32.81 1.86 3.71
N MET A 714 -33.97 1.44 4.18
CA MET A 714 -35.00 0.81 3.36
C MET A 714 -36.23 1.71 3.35
N THR A 715 -36.79 2.01 2.20
CA THR A 715 -38.05 2.77 2.10
C THR A 715 -39.21 1.85 1.75
N SER A 716 -40.36 2.15 2.26
CA SER A 716 -41.59 1.45 1.92
C SER A 716 -42.76 2.43 1.82
N ASN A 717 -43.61 2.17 0.87
CA ASN A 717 -44.89 2.89 0.70
C ASN A 717 -46.09 2.11 1.26
N LEU A 718 -45.80 1.06 2.03
CA LEU A 718 -46.83 0.24 2.66
C LEU A 718 -47.71 1.08 3.56
N GLY A 719 -49.04 0.88 3.46
CA GLY A 719 -50.01 1.63 4.28
C GLY A 719 -50.24 3.09 3.85
N SER A 720 -49.64 3.55 2.71
CA SER A 720 -49.77 4.94 2.27
C SER A 720 -51.21 5.42 2.11
N GLN A 721 -52.10 4.60 1.57
CA GLN A 721 -53.51 4.92 1.43
C GLN A 721 -54.21 5.06 2.78
N TYR A 722 -53.90 4.19 3.73
CA TYR A 722 -54.45 4.25 5.07
C TYR A 722 -53.96 5.51 5.80
N ILE A 723 -52.68 5.81 5.73
CA ILE A 723 -52.11 7.04 6.31
C ILE A 723 -52.86 8.27 5.78
N GLN A 724 -53.06 8.37 4.46
CA GLN A 724 -53.79 9.49 3.85
C GLN A 724 -55.22 9.62 4.32
N GLN A 725 -55.93 8.50 4.43
CA GLN A 725 -57.33 8.48 4.89
C GLN A 725 -57.47 8.92 6.39
N GLU A 726 -56.56 8.48 7.23
CA GLU A 726 -56.56 8.88 8.65
C GLU A 726 -56.12 10.33 8.83
N PHE A 727 -55.11 10.79 8.07
CA PHE A 727 -54.70 12.19 8.12
C PHE A 727 -55.69 13.17 7.52
N ALA A 728 -56.56 12.73 6.61
CA ALA A 728 -57.68 13.55 6.14
C ALA A 728 -58.72 13.85 7.23
N LYS A 729 -58.74 13.07 8.31
CA LYS A 729 -59.62 13.26 9.48
C LYS A 729 -58.98 14.09 10.61
N LEU A 730 -57.81 14.67 10.36
CA LEU A 730 -56.97 15.31 11.33
C LEU A 730 -57.58 16.65 11.77
N THR A 731 -57.67 16.83 13.09
CA THR A 731 -58.07 18.08 13.74
C THR A 731 -57.04 18.37 14.83
N ASP A 732 -56.91 19.64 15.24
CA ASP A 732 -55.91 20.04 16.22
C ASP A 732 -56.01 19.28 17.54
N ASN A 733 -57.23 18.81 17.89
CA ASN A 733 -57.49 18.12 19.16
C ASN A 733 -57.22 16.60 19.10
N ASN A 734 -57.09 15.96 17.90
CA ASN A 734 -56.93 14.49 17.76
C ASN A 734 -55.64 14.10 17.08
N ARG A 735 -54.74 15.05 16.90
CA ARG A 735 -53.49 14.82 16.08
C ARG A 735 -52.68 13.63 16.57
N GLN A 736 -52.40 13.54 17.87
CA GLN A 736 -51.58 12.49 18.44
C GLN A 736 -52.26 11.11 18.32
N ASP A 737 -53.55 11.03 18.62
CA ASP A 737 -54.29 9.77 18.54
C ASP A 737 -54.34 9.23 17.09
N VAL A 738 -54.49 10.12 16.12
CA VAL A 738 -54.49 9.76 14.69
C VAL A 738 -53.11 9.25 14.27
N ILE A 739 -52.02 9.90 14.69
CA ILE A 739 -50.67 9.47 14.39
C ILE A 739 -50.39 8.10 15.00
N ASP A 740 -50.73 7.88 16.28
CA ASP A 740 -50.48 6.62 16.97
C ASP A 740 -51.31 5.45 16.40
N ASN A 741 -52.56 5.70 16.03
CA ASN A 741 -53.39 4.72 15.36
C ASN A 741 -52.87 4.36 13.97
N ALA A 742 -52.48 5.36 13.18
CA ALA A 742 -51.84 5.15 11.87
C ALA A 742 -50.56 4.34 11.98
N ARG A 743 -49.70 4.70 12.96
CA ARG A 743 -48.47 3.99 13.23
C ARG A 743 -48.71 2.51 13.55
N ASN A 744 -49.59 2.23 14.50
CA ASN A 744 -49.88 0.86 14.92
C ASN A 744 -50.40 0.01 13.76
N THR A 745 -51.33 0.55 12.99
CA THR A 745 -51.93 -0.16 11.85
C THR A 745 -50.87 -0.43 10.75
N VAL A 746 -50.05 0.56 10.43
CA VAL A 746 -48.97 0.41 9.43
C VAL A 746 -47.89 -0.58 9.90
N MET A 747 -47.58 -0.57 11.21
CA MET A 747 -46.68 -1.55 11.80
C MET A 747 -47.23 -2.97 11.72
N ASP A 748 -48.52 -3.16 11.92
CA ASP A 748 -49.16 -4.48 11.77
C ASP A 748 -49.21 -4.94 10.32
N MET A 749 -49.43 -4.06 9.37
CA MET A 749 -49.29 -4.35 7.94
C MET A 749 -47.86 -4.75 7.58
N LEU A 750 -46.85 -4.05 8.14
CA LEU A 750 -45.44 -4.35 7.93
C LEU A 750 -45.07 -5.75 8.46
N LYS A 751 -45.56 -6.12 9.66
CA LYS A 751 -45.36 -7.46 10.26
C LYS A 751 -45.99 -8.59 9.42
N GLN A 752 -47.05 -8.31 8.68
CA GLN A 752 -47.70 -9.26 7.77
C GLN A 752 -46.93 -9.43 6.48
N THR A 753 -46.23 -8.39 6.03
CA THR A 753 -45.52 -8.35 4.75
C THR A 753 -44.06 -8.78 4.87
N ILE A 754 -43.39 -8.35 5.93
CA ILE A 754 -41.96 -8.61 6.18
C ILE A 754 -41.80 -9.57 7.36
N ARG A 755 -40.94 -10.55 7.24
CA ARG A 755 -40.70 -11.58 8.29
C ARG A 755 -40.29 -10.93 9.63
N PRO A 756 -40.86 -11.37 10.76
CA PRO A 756 -40.54 -10.81 12.07
C PRO A 756 -39.05 -10.87 12.43
N GLU A 757 -38.33 -11.93 11.99
CA GLU A 757 -36.91 -12.08 12.23
C GLU A 757 -36.06 -10.99 11.55
N PHE A 758 -36.50 -10.49 10.41
CA PHE A 758 -35.87 -9.38 9.71
C PHE A 758 -36.10 -8.05 10.44
N LEU A 759 -37.37 -7.80 10.82
CA LEU A 759 -37.74 -6.59 11.53
C LEU A 759 -37.02 -6.44 12.87
N ASN A 760 -36.77 -7.55 13.58
CA ASN A 760 -36.03 -7.54 14.84
C ASN A 760 -34.55 -7.17 14.73
N ARG A 761 -33.99 -7.15 13.51
CA ARG A 761 -32.59 -6.79 13.25
C ARG A 761 -32.40 -5.36 12.81
N ILE A 762 -33.49 -4.67 12.52
CA ILE A 762 -33.50 -3.26 12.15
C ILE A 762 -33.43 -2.42 13.42
N ASP A 763 -32.55 -1.42 13.43
CA ASP A 763 -32.35 -0.56 14.59
C ASP A 763 -33.58 0.29 14.86
N GLU A 764 -34.18 0.91 13.84
CA GLU A 764 -35.36 1.77 13.99
C GLU A 764 -36.31 1.67 12.77
N THR A 765 -37.60 1.61 13.05
CA THR A 765 -38.66 1.72 12.04
C THR A 765 -39.36 3.07 12.22
N ILE A 766 -39.30 3.92 11.23
CA ILE A 766 -39.65 5.32 11.31
C ILE A 766 -40.81 5.63 10.35
N MET A 767 -41.86 6.25 10.85
CA MET A 767 -42.99 6.68 10.04
C MET A 767 -42.85 8.16 9.66
N PHE A 768 -42.76 8.44 8.35
CA PHE A 768 -42.81 9.79 7.82
C PHE A 768 -44.25 10.28 7.70
N LEU A 769 -44.50 11.42 8.27
CA LEU A 769 -45.82 12.05 8.31
C LEU A 769 -46.09 12.80 7.01
N PRO A 770 -47.35 12.88 6.56
CA PRO A 770 -47.75 13.76 5.47
C PRO A 770 -47.36 15.22 5.77
N LEU A 771 -46.84 15.93 4.75
CA LEU A 771 -46.42 17.32 4.94
C LEU A 771 -47.61 18.27 5.03
N THR A 772 -47.50 19.24 5.93
CA THR A 772 -48.46 20.34 6.07
C THR A 772 -48.21 21.43 5.02
N GLN A 773 -49.22 22.28 4.78
CA GLN A 773 -49.06 23.38 3.83
C GLN A 773 -47.97 24.37 4.20
N SER A 774 -47.76 24.60 5.49
CA SER A 774 -46.66 25.45 6.02
C SER A 774 -45.28 24.82 5.75
N GLU A 775 -45.15 23.50 5.88
CA GLU A 775 -43.90 22.79 5.58
C GLU A 775 -43.60 22.79 4.07
N ILE A 776 -44.63 22.69 3.22
CA ILE A 776 -44.49 22.83 1.78
C ILE A 776 -44.01 24.24 1.41
N ALA A 777 -44.53 25.31 2.03
CA ALA A 777 -44.03 26.67 1.81
C ALA A 777 -42.53 26.83 2.16
N GLN A 778 -42.11 26.19 3.24
CA GLN A 778 -40.68 26.16 3.60
C GLN A 778 -39.84 25.38 2.55
N ILE A 779 -40.38 24.28 2.02
CA ILE A 779 -39.73 23.51 0.94
C ILE A 779 -39.60 24.36 -0.32
N VAL A 780 -40.66 25.11 -0.71
CA VAL A 780 -40.62 26.05 -1.85
C VAL A 780 -39.49 27.07 -1.63
N THR A 781 -39.42 27.67 -0.48
CA THR A 781 -38.36 28.63 -0.13
C THR A 781 -36.96 28.01 -0.21
N LEU A 782 -36.80 26.78 0.29
CA LEU A 782 -35.53 26.07 0.19
C LEU A 782 -35.13 25.80 -1.28
N GLN A 783 -36.10 25.42 -2.14
CA GLN A 783 -35.83 25.20 -3.55
C GLN A 783 -35.49 26.50 -4.29
N LEU A 784 -36.14 27.62 -3.96
CA LEU A 784 -35.80 28.94 -4.51
C LEU A 784 -34.39 29.38 -4.11
N LYS A 785 -33.98 29.15 -2.87
CA LYS A 785 -32.57 29.35 -2.43
C LYS A 785 -31.56 28.52 -3.23
N ARG A 786 -31.91 27.29 -3.59
CA ARG A 786 -31.08 26.48 -4.48
C ARG A 786 -30.96 27.07 -5.89
N VAL A 787 -32.04 27.64 -6.41
CA VAL A 787 -32.02 28.36 -7.68
C VAL A 787 -31.15 29.61 -7.59
N GLU A 788 -31.26 30.38 -6.51
CA GLU A 788 -30.39 31.53 -6.23
C GLU A 788 -28.90 31.13 -6.23
N ALA A 789 -28.56 30.06 -5.53
CA ALA A 789 -27.20 29.54 -5.49
C ALA A 789 -26.67 29.10 -6.87
N MET A 790 -27.53 28.57 -7.76
CA MET A 790 -27.15 28.24 -9.14
C MET A 790 -26.90 29.47 -10.00
N LEU A 791 -27.56 30.60 -9.70
CA LEU A 791 -27.43 31.84 -10.46
C LEU A 791 -26.28 32.75 -9.98
N ALA A 792 -25.90 32.64 -8.72
CA ALA A 792 -24.85 33.45 -8.11
C ALA A 792 -23.49 33.39 -8.88
N PRO A 793 -22.99 32.22 -9.36
CA PRO A 793 -21.78 32.19 -10.18
C PRO A 793 -21.90 32.90 -11.53
N GLN A 794 -23.13 33.11 -12.02
CA GLN A 794 -23.40 33.84 -13.25
C GLN A 794 -23.59 35.34 -13.03
N GLY A 795 -23.49 35.80 -11.77
CA GLY A 795 -23.61 37.19 -11.36
C GLY A 795 -25.07 37.70 -11.23
N PHE A 796 -26.05 36.77 -11.12
CA PHE A 796 -27.45 37.18 -10.90
C PHE A 796 -27.83 36.98 -9.44
N THR A 797 -28.58 37.95 -8.91
CA THR A 797 -29.18 37.88 -7.57
C THR A 797 -30.68 37.62 -7.72
N LEU A 798 -31.19 36.61 -6.99
CA LEU A 798 -32.61 36.26 -7.00
C LEU A 798 -33.30 36.70 -5.72
N LYS A 799 -34.49 37.28 -5.79
CA LYS A 799 -35.39 37.54 -4.66
C LYS A 799 -36.79 37.08 -5.01
N TRP A 800 -37.62 36.82 -4.04
CA TRP A 800 -39.00 36.39 -4.19
C TRP A 800 -39.89 37.05 -3.16
N THR A 801 -41.17 37.18 -3.48
CA THR A 801 -42.20 37.71 -2.63
C THR A 801 -42.93 36.59 -1.91
N ASP A 802 -43.63 36.90 -0.81
CA ASP A 802 -44.46 35.92 -0.10
C ASP A 802 -45.63 35.42 -0.96
N SER A 803 -46.21 36.28 -1.83
CA SER A 803 -47.23 35.90 -2.79
C SER A 803 -46.77 34.85 -3.77
N ALA A 804 -45.51 34.94 -4.27
CA ALA A 804 -44.90 33.94 -5.15
C ALA A 804 -44.75 32.59 -4.45
N VAL A 805 -44.32 32.62 -3.17
CA VAL A 805 -44.24 31.40 -2.34
C VAL A 805 -45.61 30.78 -2.11
N GLU A 806 -46.64 31.56 -1.78
CA GLU A 806 -47.98 31.06 -1.62
C GLU A 806 -48.53 30.43 -2.88
N TYR A 807 -48.35 31.07 -4.03
CA TYR A 807 -48.76 30.54 -5.34
C TYR A 807 -48.08 29.23 -5.66
N LEU A 808 -46.74 29.16 -5.53
CA LEU A 808 -45.95 27.97 -5.79
C LEU A 808 -46.29 26.85 -4.81
N THR A 809 -46.62 27.17 -3.57
CA THR A 809 -47.11 26.22 -2.55
C THR A 809 -48.43 25.62 -2.98
N LYS A 810 -49.38 26.45 -3.39
CA LYS A 810 -50.72 26.01 -3.84
C LYS A 810 -50.68 25.11 -5.06
N VAL A 811 -49.86 25.45 -6.05
CA VAL A 811 -49.70 24.66 -7.27
C VAL A 811 -48.80 23.43 -7.05
N GLY A 812 -47.84 23.55 -6.14
CA GLY A 812 -46.85 22.49 -5.81
C GLY A 812 -47.33 21.50 -4.72
N TYR A 813 -48.46 21.70 -4.11
CA TYR A 813 -49.03 20.79 -3.11
C TYR A 813 -50.03 19.80 -3.73
N ASP A 814 -49.77 18.53 -3.46
CA ASP A 814 -50.67 17.45 -3.84
C ASP A 814 -50.75 16.46 -2.68
N PRO A 815 -51.95 16.17 -2.16
CA PRO A 815 -52.08 15.24 -1.02
C PRO A 815 -51.54 13.83 -1.28
N GLU A 816 -51.55 13.37 -2.54
CA GLU A 816 -51.08 12.04 -2.90
C GLU A 816 -49.54 12.00 -3.12
N PHE A 817 -49.00 13.05 -3.70
CA PHE A 817 -47.62 13.11 -4.11
C PHE A 817 -46.72 13.99 -3.24
N GLY A 818 -47.27 14.60 -2.19
CA GLY A 818 -46.55 15.45 -1.22
C GLY A 818 -45.84 16.62 -1.88
N ALA A 819 -44.55 16.77 -1.62
CA ALA A 819 -43.72 17.84 -2.15
C ALA A 819 -43.10 17.54 -3.55
N ARG A 820 -43.35 16.38 -4.15
CA ARG A 820 -42.83 16.07 -5.51
C ARG A 820 -43.23 17.07 -6.57
N PRO A 821 -44.50 17.58 -6.64
CA PRO A 821 -44.87 18.57 -7.63
C PRO A 821 -44.21 19.93 -7.49
N VAL A 822 -43.73 20.31 -6.30
CA VAL A 822 -43.03 21.59 -6.03
C VAL A 822 -41.89 21.83 -7.01
N LYS A 823 -41.06 20.84 -7.22
CA LYS A 823 -39.91 20.95 -8.16
C LYS A 823 -40.35 21.19 -9.58
N ARG A 824 -41.44 20.55 -10.02
CA ARG A 824 -42.06 20.76 -11.34
C ARG A 824 -42.68 22.14 -11.46
N ALA A 825 -43.36 22.62 -10.38
CA ALA A 825 -43.92 23.96 -10.35
C ALA A 825 -42.82 25.03 -10.49
N ILE A 826 -41.74 24.94 -9.75
CA ILE A 826 -40.62 25.85 -9.85
C ILE A 826 -40.00 25.78 -11.25
N GLN A 827 -39.80 24.60 -11.81
CA GLN A 827 -39.31 24.46 -13.17
C GLN A 827 -40.21 25.15 -14.21
N ARG A 828 -41.53 24.94 -14.08
CA ARG A 828 -42.48 25.44 -15.05
C ARG A 828 -42.69 26.96 -14.94
N TYR A 829 -42.86 27.48 -13.74
CA TYR A 829 -43.24 28.85 -13.48
C TYR A 829 -42.11 29.82 -13.18
N VAL A 830 -40.94 29.28 -12.79
CA VAL A 830 -39.76 30.10 -12.45
C VAL A 830 -38.64 29.89 -13.46
N LEU A 831 -38.10 28.65 -13.57
CA LEU A 831 -36.89 28.42 -14.35
C LEU A 831 -37.09 28.62 -15.84
N ASN A 832 -38.25 28.24 -16.40
CA ASN A 832 -38.51 28.43 -17.82
C ASN A 832 -38.56 29.91 -18.22
N ASP A 833 -39.20 30.73 -17.42
CA ASP A 833 -39.33 32.17 -17.75
C ASP A 833 -38.03 32.93 -17.43
N LEU A 834 -37.39 32.54 -16.36
CA LEU A 834 -36.07 33.08 -16.01
C LEU A 834 -35.01 32.75 -17.08
N SER A 835 -35.03 31.52 -17.63
CA SER A 835 -34.09 31.15 -18.69
C SER A 835 -34.32 31.94 -19.97
N LYS A 836 -35.59 32.18 -20.33
CA LYS A 836 -35.92 33.06 -21.46
C LYS A 836 -35.47 34.51 -21.26
N ALA A 837 -35.69 35.01 -20.04
CA ALA A 837 -35.30 36.38 -19.68
C ALA A 837 -33.78 36.58 -19.68
N ILE A 838 -33.02 35.61 -19.23
CA ILE A 838 -31.54 35.61 -19.27
C ILE A 838 -31.03 35.53 -20.70
N LEU A 839 -31.59 34.64 -21.53
CA LEU A 839 -31.19 34.48 -22.93
C LEU A 839 -31.60 35.70 -23.82
N ALA A 840 -32.69 36.37 -23.46
CA ALA A 840 -33.13 37.60 -24.12
C ALA A 840 -32.46 38.86 -23.60
N GLU A 841 -31.51 38.72 -22.64
CA GLU A 841 -30.81 39.83 -22.00
C GLU A 841 -31.74 40.90 -21.37
N THR A 842 -32.96 40.50 -21.01
CA THR A 842 -33.94 41.41 -20.41
C THR A 842 -33.73 41.59 -18.89
N VAL A 843 -32.92 40.78 -18.28
CA VAL A 843 -32.51 40.87 -16.84
C VAL A 843 -31.11 41.37 -16.73
N SER A 844 -30.92 42.38 -15.86
CA SER A 844 -29.60 42.97 -15.55
C SER A 844 -28.89 42.24 -14.45
N ARG A 845 -27.56 42.12 -14.52
CA ARG A 845 -26.72 41.62 -13.42
C ARG A 845 -26.57 42.60 -12.25
N GLU A 846 -26.87 43.86 -12.50
CA GLU A 846 -26.74 44.91 -11.46
C GLU A 846 -27.95 45.03 -10.55
N LYS A 847 -29.11 44.47 -10.95
CA LYS A 847 -30.36 44.55 -10.19
C LYS A 847 -30.84 43.12 -9.84
N PRO A 848 -31.40 42.91 -8.62
CA PRO A 848 -31.95 41.61 -8.29
C PRO A 848 -33.16 41.28 -9.17
N VAL A 849 -33.21 40.03 -9.62
CA VAL A 849 -34.41 39.47 -10.31
C VAL A 849 -35.45 39.13 -9.23
N ILE A 850 -36.64 39.68 -9.38
CA ILE A 850 -37.71 39.47 -8.41
C ILE A 850 -38.73 38.51 -9.00
N ILE A 851 -39.01 37.43 -8.27
CA ILE A 851 -40.12 36.51 -8.58
C ILE A 851 -41.34 36.98 -7.79
N ASP A 852 -42.42 37.30 -8.49
CA ASP A 852 -43.69 37.74 -7.91
C ASP A 852 -44.86 37.06 -8.57
N ASP A 853 -45.99 36.92 -7.85
CA ASP A 853 -47.27 36.51 -8.41
C ASP A 853 -48.11 37.77 -8.68
N LEU A 854 -48.31 38.09 -9.94
CA LEU A 854 -49.07 39.25 -10.36
C LEU A 854 -50.58 39.01 -10.42
N GLY A 855 -51.03 37.80 -10.02
CA GLY A 855 -52.48 37.51 -9.85
C GLY A 855 -53.26 37.32 -11.17
N GLU A 856 -52.64 36.86 -12.27
CA GLU A 856 -53.32 36.39 -13.49
C GLU A 856 -53.47 34.88 -13.51
#